data_5ae64ebaf136e087268b9a7f47b054ab
#
_entry.id   5ae64ebaf136e087268b9a7f47b054ab
#
_cell.length_a   1.000
_cell.length_b   1.000
_cell.length_c   1.000
_cell.angle_alpha   90.00
_cell.angle_beta   90.00
_cell.angle_gamma   90.00
#
_symmetry.space_group_name_H-M   'P 1'
#
loop_
_entity.id
_entity.type
_entity.pdbx_description
1 polymer ?
#
loop_
_entity_poly.entity_id
_entity_poly.type
_entity_poly.pdbx_seq_one_letter_code
_entity_poly.pdbx_strand_id
1 'polypeptide(L)'
;MTVFEQDSIFSAVEDGPTSIVRSSVPAVAALETAFPAGVVSAAAERESWRKEVHRPATHTHKWWAQRLGSVFRGILAASVAQDEQDAVDCYSNALRLDGLVVCDPFAGSGTTLAEAAKLGAKVVGRDINPVATLVQRQALAPWDRARLDHAFKEVESQVRHEIDQLHKDKHGRPVLYYFWVALAKCPQCSPEAPPVELFSRYVFAQHAYPKKYPASKATCPHCHAIAIVDVVRDKQLTCHACGQTSDLVGPVNRATMACPQGHVTKVIDALGGRPPRLRMYAKQVLAADGSRQYEPIDDFDVALYAEAEKLLEERRDELVLPVGTLDDGHNTRQAIRWNYRKWREFFNARQLYSLGLLGKAIRDLAPGPEREALAALFSGVLEFNNIFCSFKGEGTGAVRHMFSNHVLKPERTPLEAHPWGTPASSGAFSTLYQSRIIRALEYKRAPHDLVPMGDTSERVFGLSQPLSLAFGDADDFEQGHASAYVHCGSSASFDLPDESVDLVITDPPFMDNVHYSELADFFHAWLRQIQPFESYPASVITTRHAEEVQSADPAEFGRAIAAVWKECARLLKPNGLLAFTFHQARITGWVELVKALESAGLVITAVQPVKAEMSTSTIKSSAADPSNLDAIVVCRLVGHVVPEWPTVEAVRERALVALRECQEAGIKVGYADVESVVRGSILALHTIPGNSLAIEALTGAAEGAVTSAAAALDVCSNRK
;
A
#
# COMPACT_ATOMS: atom_id res chain seq x y z
N MET A 1 19.55 19.32 3.96
CA MET A 1 19.05 20.63 3.53
C MET A 1 18.99 20.59 2.02
N THR A 2 17.84 20.37 1.45
CA THR A 2 17.55 20.68 0.07
C THR A 2 16.31 21.54 0.13
N VAL A 3 16.52 22.79 -0.14
CA VAL A 3 15.57 23.87 -0.25
C VAL A 3 14.51 23.42 -1.27
N PHE A 4 13.25 23.44 -0.86
CA PHE A 4 12.13 23.38 -1.79
C PHE A 4 12.15 24.72 -2.55
N GLU A 5 12.68 24.72 -3.76
CA GLU A 5 12.38 25.77 -4.72
C GLU A 5 10.88 25.74 -4.99
N GLN A 6 10.24 26.81 -4.60
CA GLN A 6 8.92 27.19 -5.07
C GLN A 6 9.07 27.54 -6.55
N ASP A 7 8.88 26.56 -7.43
CA ASP A 7 8.62 26.86 -8.82
C ASP A 7 7.20 27.40 -8.95
N SER A 8 7.09 28.72 -8.83
CA SER A 8 5.94 29.47 -9.32
C SER A 8 6.03 29.54 -10.85
N ILE A 9 5.55 28.50 -11.51
CA ILE A 9 5.25 28.58 -12.94
C ILE A 9 3.73 28.53 -13.09
N PHE A 10 3.08 29.65 -12.86
CA PHE A 10 1.82 29.95 -13.51
C PHE A 10 2.15 30.35 -14.96
N SER A 11 2.24 29.38 -15.86
CA SER A 11 2.03 29.67 -17.26
C SER A 11 0.52 29.81 -17.42
N ALA A 12 0.06 31.05 -17.61
CA ALA A 12 -1.30 31.35 -17.99
C ALA A 12 -1.57 30.68 -19.36
N VAL A 13 -2.36 29.61 -19.33
CA VAL A 13 -3.14 29.20 -20.49
C VAL A 13 -4.28 30.21 -20.55
N GLU A 14 -4.32 31.07 -21.58
CA GLU A 14 -5.28 32.16 -21.74
C GLU A 14 -6.73 31.66 -21.89
N ASP A 15 -6.97 30.37 -22.18
CA ASP A 15 -8.27 29.71 -22.11
C ASP A 15 -8.23 28.63 -21.06
N GLY A 16 -9.05 28.74 -20.03
CA GLY A 16 -9.22 27.70 -19.00
C GLY A 16 -9.65 26.36 -19.63
N PRO A 17 -9.38 25.22 -18.97
CA PRO A 17 -9.69 23.90 -19.53
C PRO A 17 -11.17 23.82 -19.91
N THR A 18 -11.46 23.28 -21.10
CA THR A 18 -12.82 23.08 -21.59
C THR A 18 -13.58 22.17 -20.64
N SER A 19 -14.78 22.59 -20.20
CA SER A 19 -15.62 21.77 -19.32
C SER A 19 -16.50 20.83 -20.14
N ILE A 20 -16.40 19.53 -19.87
CA ILE A 20 -17.19 18.47 -20.49
C ILE A 20 -18.11 17.87 -19.41
N VAL A 21 -19.43 17.96 -19.60
CA VAL A 21 -20.42 17.41 -18.65
C VAL A 21 -21.02 16.13 -19.21
N ARG A 22 -21.06 15.09 -18.39
CA ARG A 22 -21.71 13.80 -18.68
C ARG A 22 -22.65 13.45 -17.53
N SER A 23 -23.92 13.23 -17.85
CA SER A 23 -24.97 12.88 -16.86
C SER A 23 -25.56 11.50 -17.09
N SER A 24 -25.03 10.73 -18.02
CA SER A 24 -25.46 9.36 -18.31
C SER A 24 -24.32 8.54 -18.92
N VAL A 25 -24.41 7.23 -18.76
CA VAL A 25 -23.55 6.25 -19.44
C VAL A 25 -24.16 5.97 -20.82
N PRO A 26 -23.38 6.04 -21.92
CA PRO A 26 -23.89 5.76 -23.25
C PRO A 26 -24.23 4.28 -23.42
N ALA A 27 -25.12 3.96 -24.37
CA ALA A 27 -25.50 2.58 -24.67
C ALA A 27 -24.30 1.71 -25.09
N VAL A 28 -23.35 2.31 -25.82
CA VAL A 28 -22.03 1.73 -26.08
C VAL A 28 -20.99 2.81 -25.72
N ALA A 29 -20.12 2.49 -24.79
CA ALA A 29 -19.08 3.41 -24.31
C ALA A 29 -17.78 3.21 -25.08
N ALA A 30 -16.95 4.25 -25.16
CA ALA A 30 -15.59 4.14 -25.72
C ALA A 30 -14.75 3.06 -25.01
N LEU A 31 -14.95 2.85 -23.72
CA LEU A 31 -14.30 1.79 -22.97
C LEU A 31 -14.56 0.38 -23.53
N GLU A 32 -15.70 0.20 -24.22
CA GLU A 32 -16.10 -1.08 -24.84
C GLU A 32 -15.52 -1.26 -26.24
N THR A 33 -15.24 -0.15 -26.95
CA THR A 33 -14.89 -0.19 -28.39
C THR A 33 -13.50 0.33 -28.70
N ALA A 34 -13.05 1.41 -28.05
CA ALA A 34 -11.85 2.17 -28.38
C ALA A 34 -11.30 2.90 -27.16
N PHE A 35 -10.75 2.12 -26.19
CA PHE A 35 -10.11 2.68 -25.00
C PHE A 35 -8.76 3.31 -25.39
N PRO A 36 -8.44 4.56 -24.97
CA PRO A 36 -7.18 5.22 -25.33
C PRO A 36 -6.01 4.70 -24.49
N ALA A 37 -5.66 3.41 -24.68
CA ALA A 37 -4.71 2.68 -23.86
C ALA A 37 -3.32 3.34 -23.82
N GLY A 38 -2.85 3.89 -24.93
CA GLY A 38 -1.58 4.60 -25.05
C GLY A 38 -1.52 5.87 -24.18
N VAL A 39 -2.53 6.73 -24.30
CA VAL A 39 -2.63 8.00 -23.56
C VAL A 39 -2.69 7.76 -22.05
N VAL A 40 -3.58 6.86 -21.61
CA VAL A 40 -3.77 6.55 -20.19
C VAL A 40 -2.51 5.89 -19.61
N SER A 41 -1.89 4.96 -20.36
CA SER A 41 -0.69 4.26 -19.89
C SER A 41 0.54 5.17 -19.81
N ALA A 42 0.70 6.16 -20.67
CA ALA A 42 1.77 7.15 -20.59
C ALA A 42 1.68 8.00 -19.30
N ALA A 43 0.49 8.44 -18.93
CA ALA A 43 0.25 9.16 -17.68
C ALA A 43 0.49 8.23 -16.46
N ALA A 44 0.01 6.99 -16.53
CA ALA A 44 0.16 5.97 -15.50
C ALA A 44 1.64 5.58 -15.27
N GLU A 45 2.46 5.50 -16.31
CA GLU A 45 3.91 5.25 -16.19
C GLU A 45 4.57 6.32 -15.32
N ARG A 46 4.30 7.60 -15.59
CA ARG A 46 4.85 8.71 -14.77
C ARG A 46 4.36 8.65 -13.32
N GLU A 47 3.07 8.38 -13.10
CA GLU A 47 2.51 8.24 -11.75
C GLU A 47 3.18 7.11 -10.98
N SER A 48 3.46 5.99 -11.64
CA SER A 48 3.99 4.77 -11.02
C SER A 48 5.31 4.97 -10.28
N TRP A 49 6.14 5.93 -10.69
CA TRP A 49 7.42 6.23 -10.05
C TRP A 49 7.30 6.90 -8.69
N ARG A 50 6.24 7.71 -8.47
CA ARG A 50 6.03 8.47 -7.23
C ARG A 50 4.55 8.70 -6.94
N LYS A 51 3.80 7.62 -6.75
CA LYS A 51 2.36 7.65 -6.47
C LYS A 51 1.98 8.63 -5.35
N GLU A 52 2.75 8.61 -4.25
CA GLU A 52 2.52 9.47 -3.08
C GLU A 52 2.68 10.96 -3.35
N VAL A 53 3.32 11.33 -4.45
CA VAL A 53 3.49 12.73 -4.88
C VAL A 53 2.38 13.14 -5.85
N HIS A 54 1.92 12.20 -6.68
CA HIS A 54 0.90 12.49 -7.69
C HIS A 54 -0.53 12.27 -7.18
N ARG A 55 -0.71 11.40 -6.19
CA ARG A 55 -2.02 11.07 -5.58
C ARG A 55 -1.97 11.06 -4.04
N PRO A 56 -1.53 12.14 -3.39
CA PRO A 56 -1.29 12.14 -1.94
C PRO A 56 -2.55 11.89 -1.11
N ALA A 57 -3.75 12.18 -1.60
CA ALA A 57 -5.00 11.95 -0.87
C ALA A 57 -5.22 10.47 -0.52
N THR A 58 -4.89 9.54 -1.40
CA THR A 58 -5.00 8.09 -1.17
C THR A 58 -3.76 7.48 -0.51
N HIS A 59 -2.70 8.29 -0.23
CA HIS A 59 -1.43 7.86 0.35
C HIS A 59 -1.20 8.39 1.78
N THR A 60 -2.25 8.73 2.48
CA THR A 60 -2.17 9.18 3.89
C THR A 60 -1.79 8.06 4.85
N HIS A 61 -2.12 6.84 4.50
CA HIS A 61 -1.83 5.62 5.26
C HIS A 61 -1.29 4.52 4.34
N LYS A 62 -0.59 3.54 4.90
CA LYS A 62 -0.15 2.34 4.17
C LYS A 62 -1.35 1.49 3.80
N TRP A 63 -1.47 1.22 2.51
CA TRP A 63 -2.30 0.15 1.97
C TRP A 63 -1.51 -0.59 0.90
N TRP A 64 -1.74 -1.89 0.73
CA TRP A 64 -1.02 -2.70 -0.26
C TRP A 64 -1.77 -2.68 -1.59
N ALA A 65 -1.06 -2.85 -2.70
CA ALA A 65 -1.62 -2.82 -4.05
C ALA A 65 -2.48 -1.56 -4.33
N GLN A 66 -2.01 -0.38 -3.91
CA GLN A 66 -2.65 0.90 -4.28
C GLN A 66 -2.55 1.12 -5.78
N ARG A 67 -3.71 1.29 -6.42
CA ARG A 67 -3.82 1.44 -7.87
C ARG A 67 -3.42 2.83 -8.36
N LEU A 68 -3.15 2.94 -9.67
CA LEU A 68 -2.79 4.20 -10.32
C LEU A 68 -4.03 5.03 -10.62
N GLY A 69 -4.12 6.22 -10.04
CA GLY A 69 -5.26 7.13 -10.24
C GLY A 69 -5.45 7.51 -11.70
N SER A 70 -4.36 7.66 -12.47
CA SER A 70 -4.44 7.94 -13.91
C SER A 70 -5.18 6.84 -14.67
N VAL A 71 -5.02 5.57 -14.30
CA VAL A 71 -5.76 4.44 -14.91
C VAL A 71 -7.25 4.56 -14.60
N PHE A 72 -7.62 4.79 -13.34
CA PHE A 72 -9.03 4.85 -12.93
C PHE A 72 -9.72 6.11 -13.47
N ARG A 73 -9.01 7.25 -13.58
CA ARG A 73 -9.49 8.42 -14.33
C ARG A 73 -9.75 8.07 -15.80
N GLY A 74 -8.86 7.31 -16.44
CA GLY A 74 -9.04 6.85 -17.82
C GLY A 74 -10.26 5.94 -18.00
N ILE A 75 -10.46 4.99 -17.07
CA ILE A 75 -11.64 4.12 -17.07
C ILE A 75 -12.92 4.95 -16.93
N LEU A 76 -12.96 5.89 -15.96
CA LEU A 76 -14.11 6.78 -15.76
C LEU A 76 -14.40 7.63 -17.00
N ALA A 77 -13.38 8.24 -17.61
CA ALA A 77 -13.52 9.05 -18.80
C ALA A 77 -14.07 8.24 -19.99
N ALA A 78 -13.49 7.06 -20.25
CA ALA A 78 -13.90 6.20 -21.35
C ALA A 78 -15.28 5.53 -21.12
N SER A 79 -15.73 5.39 -19.84
CA SER A 79 -17.06 4.85 -19.51
C SER A 79 -18.20 5.78 -19.90
N VAL A 80 -17.94 7.07 -20.08
CA VAL A 80 -18.97 8.07 -20.41
C VAL A 80 -18.75 8.71 -21.79
N ALA A 81 -17.67 8.37 -22.47
CA ALA A 81 -17.33 8.81 -23.81
C ALA A 81 -17.95 7.89 -24.88
N GLN A 82 -18.17 8.42 -26.07
CA GLN A 82 -18.79 7.71 -27.21
C GLN A 82 -17.76 7.01 -28.12
N ASP A 83 -16.59 7.62 -28.28
CA ASP A 83 -15.50 7.13 -29.11
C ASP A 83 -14.13 7.45 -28.48
N GLU A 84 -13.05 7.06 -29.16
CA GLU A 84 -11.68 7.25 -28.66
C GLU A 84 -11.31 8.72 -28.47
N GLN A 85 -11.63 9.59 -29.45
CA GLN A 85 -11.30 11.00 -29.34
C GLN A 85 -12.07 11.67 -28.20
N ASP A 86 -13.36 11.36 -28.04
CA ASP A 86 -14.16 11.83 -26.91
C ASP A 86 -13.61 11.31 -25.56
N ALA A 87 -13.08 10.08 -25.51
CA ALA A 87 -12.43 9.54 -24.32
C ALA A 87 -11.12 10.28 -23.99
N VAL A 88 -10.29 10.60 -24.98
CA VAL A 88 -9.08 11.41 -24.81
C VAL A 88 -9.44 12.83 -24.35
N ASP A 89 -10.47 13.42 -24.93
CA ASP A 89 -10.95 14.76 -24.56
C ASP A 89 -11.50 14.76 -23.12
N CYS A 90 -12.31 13.77 -22.74
CA CYS A 90 -12.79 13.56 -21.36
C CYS A 90 -11.65 13.34 -20.36
N TYR A 91 -10.58 12.63 -20.75
CA TYR A 91 -9.42 12.42 -19.90
C TYR A 91 -8.60 13.70 -19.68
N SER A 92 -8.40 14.49 -20.73
CA SER A 92 -7.45 15.59 -20.79
C SER A 92 -8.06 16.95 -20.42
N ASN A 93 -9.38 17.04 -20.31
CA ASN A 93 -10.10 18.27 -19.97
C ASN A 93 -10.85 18.16 -18.64
N ALA A 94 -11.60 19.19 -18.27
CA ALA A 94 -12.38 19.27 -17.05
C ALA A 94 -13.69 18.45 -17.18
N LEU A 95 -13.59 17.14 -17.04
CA LEU A 95 -14.75 16.23 -17.04
C LEU A 95 -15.57 16.39 -15.77
N ARG A 96 -16.90 16.40 -15.93
CA ARG A 96 -17.89 16.44 -14.84
C ARG A 96 -18.89 15.29 -15.00
N LEU A 97 -19.02 14.49 -13.92
CA LEU A 97 -19.93 13.36 -13.81
C LEU A 97 -21.09 13.67 -12.85
N ASP A 98 -21.61 14.89 -12.94
CA ASP A 98 -22.64 15.39 -12.02
C ASP A 98 -23.91 14.52 -12.09
N GLY A 99 -24.35 14.00 -10.95
CA GLY A 99 -25.52 13.14 -10.84
C GLY A 99 -25.28 11.66 -11.08
N LEU A 100 -24.08 11.27 -11.52
CA LEU A 100 -23.73 9.84 -11.61
C LEU A 100 -23.29 9.29 -10.26
N VAL A 101 -23.60 8.01 -10.02
CA VAL A 101 -23.20 7.23 -8.86
C VAL A 101 -22.16 6.20 -9.28
N VAL A 102 -20.97 6.28 -8.66
CA VAL A 102 -19.86 5.34 -8.89
C VAL A 102 -19.66 4.48 -7.65
N CYS A 103 -19.70 3.16 -7.81
CA CYS A 103 -19.48 2.19 -6.75
C CYS A 103 -18.16 1.45 -6.94
N ASP A 104 -17.42 1.28 -5.83
CA ASP A 104 -16.26 0.39 -5.75
C ASP A 104 -16.47 -0.62 -4.63
N PRO A 105 -16.81 -1.89 -4.94
CA PRO A 105 -17.04 -2.95 -3.96
C PRO A 105 -15.77 -3.50 -3.31
N PHE A 106 -14.59 -3.17 -3.84
CA PHE A 106 -13.27 -3.54 -3.30
C PHE A 106 -12.38 -2.30 -3.18
N ALA A 107 -12.91 -1.27 -2.50
CA ALA A 107 -12.38 0.09 -2.60
C ALA A 107 -10.96 0.28 -2.02
N GLY A 108 -10.46 -0.64 -1.18
CA GLY A 108 -9.08 -0.62 -0.68
C GLY A 108 -8.65 0.75 -0.17
N SER A 109 -7.69 1.39 -0.84
CA SER A 109 -7.23 2.75 -0.51
C SER A 109 -8.15 3.89 -0.98
N GLY A 110 -9.25 3.58 -1.70
CA GLY A 110 -10.19 4.56 -2.22
C GLY A 110 -9.74 5.27 -3.50
N THR A 111 -8.90 4.64 -4.32
CA THR A 111 -8.41 5.26 -5.58
C THR A 111 -9.57 5.57 -6.52
N THR A 112 -10.44 4.60 -6.81
CA THR A 112 -11.64 4.79 -7.63
C THR A 112 -12.53 5.90 -7.09
N LEU A 113 -12.80 5.85 -5.78
CA LEU A 113 -13.66 6.82 -5.11
C LEU A 113 -13.11 8.24 -5.21
N ALA A 114 -11.80 8.41 -5.00
CA ALA A 114 -11.15 9.71 -5.10
C ALA A 114 -11.15 10.25 -6.54
N GLU A 115 -10.89 9.40 -7.54
CA GLU A 115 -10.91 9.83 -8.94
C GLU A 115 -12.35 10.17 -9.39
N ALA A 116 -13.36 9.38 -9.02
CA ALA A 116 -14.77 9.66 -9.32
C ALA A 116 -15.26 10.96 -8.63
N ALA A 117 -14.91 11.14 -7.34
CA ALA A 117 -15.26 12.34 -6.59
C ALA A 117 -14.63 13.61 -7.17
N LYS A 118 -13.39 13.56 -7.64
CA LYS A 118 -12.72 14.67 -8.36
C LYS A 118 -13.48 15.07 -9.63
N LEU A 119 -14.21 14.14 -10.23
CA LEU A 119 -15.04 14.40 -11.41
C LEU A 119 -16.48 14.79 -11.05
N GLY A 120 -16.83 14.92 -9.76
CA GLY A 120 -18.14 15.36 -9.29
C GLY A 120 -19.18 14.26 -9.13
N ALA A 121 -18.82 13.01 -9.28
CA ALA A 121 -19.73 11.89 -9.03
C ALA A 121 -20.01 11.69 -7.53
N LYS A 122 -21.19 11.16 -7.21
CA LYS A 122 -21.45 10.55 -5.92
C LYS A 122 -20.74 9.20 -5.84
N VAL A 123 -20.23 8.84 -4.66
CA VAL A 123 -19.40 7.63 -4.51
C VAL A 123 -19.92 6.68 -3.45
N VAL A 124 -19.88 5.40 -3.77
CA VAL A 124 -20.17 4.28 -2.85
C VAL A 124 -18.92 3.42 -2.72
N GLY A 125 -18.37 3.32 -1.52
CA GLY A 125 -17.20 2.50 -1.22
C GLY A 125 -17.51 1.41 -0.22
N ARG A 126 -17.14 0.18 -0.53
CA ARG A 126 -17.23 -0.95 0.38
C ARG A 126 -15.87 -1.65 0.47
N ASP A 127 -15.50 -2.04 1.67
CA ASP A 127 -14.39 -2.95 1.91
C ASP A 127 -14.66 -3.73 3.20
N ILE A 128 -14.29 -4.99 3.22
CA ILE A 128 -14.47 -5.84 4.40
C ILE A 128 -13.47 -5.49 5.52
N ASN A 129 -12.40 -4.78 5.16
CA ASN A 129 -11.32 -4.43 6.07
C ASN A 129 -11.50 -3.02 6.66
N PRO A 130 -11.62 -2.87 7.99
CA PRO A 130 -11.84 -1.56 8.62
C PRO A 130 -10.68 -0.58 8.45
N VAL A 131 -9.46 -1.07 8.22
CA VAL A 131 -8.30 -0.21 7.94
C VAL A 131 -8.44 0.40 6.54
N ALA A 132 -8.91 -0.37 5.54
CA ALA A 132 -9.23 0.16 4.22
C ALA A 132 -10.30 1.24 4.30
N THR A 133 -11.39 0.98 5.02
CA THR A 133 -12.47 1.97 5.23
C THR A 133 -11.96 3.27 5.84
N LEU A 134 -11.04 3.20 6.82
CA LEU A 134 -10.38 4.40 7.37
C LEU A 134 -9.60 5.15 6.28
N VAL A 135 -8.85 4.46 5.43
CA VAL A 135 -8.05 5.09 4.35
C VAL A 135 -8.96 5.75 3.31
N GLN A 136 -10.05 5.09 2.91
CA GLN A 136 -11.07 5.66 2.00
C GLN A 136 -11.66 6.95 2.55
N ARG A 137 -12.04 6.94 3.82
CA ARG A 137 -12.56 8.13 4.50
C ARG A 137 -11.55 9.28 4.47
N GLN A 138 -10.25 9.00 4.73
CA GLN A 138 -9.21 10.03 4.66
C GLN A 138 -9.05 10.63 3.26
N ALA A 139 -9.17 9.81 2.22
CA ALA A 139 -9.09 10.28 0.83
C ALA A 139 -10.18 11.31 0.50
N LEU A 140 -11.39 11.13 1.04
CA LEU A 140 -12.60 11.90 0.69
C LEU A 140 -12.98 12.98 1.73
N ALA A 141 -12.60 12.85 3.00
CA ALA A 141 -13.07 13.68 4.10
C ALA A 141 -12.86 15.19 3.88
N PRO A 142 -13.79 16.03 4.33
CA PRO A 142 -13.64 17.48 4.31
C PRO A 142 -12.65 17.92 5.40
N TRP A 143 -11.44 18.27 5.02
CA TRP A 143 -10.40 18.72 5.96
C TRP A 143 -10.28 20.24 5.98
N ASP A 144 -10.23 20.83 7.16
CA ASP A 144 -9.88 22.22 7.40
C ASP A 144 -8.46 22.33 7.98
N ARG A 145 -7.63 23.21 7.41
CA ARG A 145 -6.24 23.40 7.82
C ARG A 145 -6.11 23.88 9.26
N ALA A 146 -6.91 24.87 9.66
CA ALA A 146 -6.80 25.47 10.98
C ALA A 146 -7.25 24.48 12.08
N ARG A 147 -8.29 23.71 11.80
CA ARG A 147 -8.79 22.66 12.70
C ARG A 147 -7.81 21.49 12.83
N LEU A 148 -7.20 21.05 11.73
CA LEU A 148 -6.13 20.02 11.75
C LEU A 148 -4.91 20.49 12.55
N ASP A 149 -4.43 21.71 12.29
CA ASP A 149 -3.30 22.29 13.04
C ASP A 149 -3.64 22.47 14.52
N HIS A 150 -4.88 22.81 14.86
CA HIS A 150 -5.35 22.91 16.25
C HIS A 150 -5.31 21.54 16.96
N ALA A 151 -5.93 20.52 16.34
CA ALA A 151 -5.94 19.17 16.90
C ALA A 151 -4.52 18.58 17.01
N PHE A 152 -3.65 18.84 16.02
CA PHE A 152 -2.25 18.43 16.10
C PHE A 152 -1.52 19.09 17.28
N LYS A 153 -1.71 20.40 17.50
CA LYS A 153 -1.11 21.13 18.63
C LYS A 153 -1.66 20.68 19.97
N GLU A 154 -2.93 20.34 20.03
CA GLU A 154 -3.55 19.77 21.22
C GLU A 154 -2.87 18.46 21.62
N VAL A 155 -2.72 17.52 20.67
CA VAL A 155 -1.96 16.27 20.89
C VAL A 155 -0.50 16.58 21.27
N GLU A 156 0.17 17.50 20.55
CA GLU A 156 1.54 17.91 20.84
C GLU A 156 1.72 18.37 22.29
N SER A 157 0.83 19.22 22.76
CA SER A 157 0.90 19.78 24.12
C SER A 157 0.75 18.73 25.22
N GLN A 158 0.02 17.65 24.94
CA GLN A 158 -0.22 16.57 25.90
C GLN A 158 0.93 15.57 25.99
N VAL A 159 1.63 15.28 24.87
CA VAL A 159 2.53 14.10 24.83
C VAL A 159 3.97 14.41 24.50
N ARG A 160 4.27 15.48 23.77
CA ARG A 160 5.60 15.75 23.20
C ARG A 160 6.67 15.80 24.27
N HIS A 161 6.44 16.56 25.34
CA HIS A 161 7.44 16.73 26.40
C HIS A 161 7.85 15.39 27.01
N GLU A 162 6.88 14.54 27.33
CA GLU A 162 7.11 13.25 27.98
C GLU A 162 7.82 12.26 27.04
N ILE A 163 7.44 12.23 25.77
CA ILE A 163 8.13 11.41 24.75
C ILE A 163 9.56 11.89 24.55
N ASP A 164 9.80 13.21 24.45
CA ASP A 164 11.14 13.79 24.26
C ASP A 164 12.05 13.48 25.47
N GLN A 165 11.50 13.43 26.72
CA GLN A 165 12.27 13.06 27.90
C GLN A 165 12.81 11.62 27.84
N LEU A 166 12.12 10.70 27.18
CA LEU A 166 12.56 9.31 27.01
C LEU A 166 13.49 9.09 25.78
N HIS A 167 13.66 10.15 24.96
CA HIS A 167 14.47 10.08 23.72
C HIS A 167 15.57 11.17 23.72
N LYS A 168 16.26 11.32 24.83
CA LYS A 168 17.41 12.24 24.99
C LYS A 168 18.63 11.50 25.49
N ASP A 169 19.80 12.03 25.24
CA ASP A 169 21.04 11.58 25.86
C ASP A 169 21.33 12.30 27.19
N LYS A 170 22.41 11.93 27.87
CA LYS A 170 22.84 12.55 29.12
C LYS A 170 23.13 14.06 29.04
N HIS A 171 23.31 14.60 27.85
CA HIS A 171 23.54 16.04 27.61
C HIS A 171 22.24 16.76 27.19
N GLY A 172 21.09 16.08 27.17
CA GLY A 172 19.81 16.62 26.73
C GLY A 172 19.65 16.72 25.22
N ARG A 173 20.56 16.15 24.41
CA ARG A 173 20.46 16.16 22.95
C ARG A 173 19.42 15.13 22.51
N PRO A 174 18.56 15.42 21.50
CA PRO A 174 17.59 14.45 20.98
C PRO A 174 18.29 13.21 20.40
N VAL A 175 17.81 12.03 20.81
CA VAL A 175 18.18 10.75 20.20
C VAL A 175 17.19 10.46 19.08
N LEU A 176 17.71 10.39 17.84
CA LEU A 176 16.89 10.10 16.67
C LEU A 176 16.57 8.62 16.56
N TYR A 177 17.57 7.76 16.83
CA TYR A 177 17.48 6.32 16.71
C TYR A 177 18.31 5.61 17.78
N TYR A 178 17.74 4.52 18.33
CA TYR A 178 18.49 3.51 19.08
C TYR A 178 18.65 2.25 18.24
N PHE A 179 19.85 1.69 18.25
CA PHE A 179 20.19 0.46 17.53
C PHE A 179 20.21 -0.70 18.51
N TRP A 180 19.44 -1.72 18.18
CA TRP A 180 19.27 -2.92 19.01
C TRP A 180 19.85 -4.14 18.33
N VAL A 181 20.23 -5.14 19.12
CA VAL A 181 20.62 -6.48 18.65
C VAL A 181 19.85 -7.55 19.39
N ALA A 182 19.36 -8.53 18.64
CA ALA A 182 18.70 -9.70 19.21
C ALA A 182 19.73 -10.64 19.87
N LEU A 183 19.33 -11.26 20.95
CA LEU A 183 20.14 -12.17 21.76
C LEU A 183 19.55 -13.58 21.71
N ALA A 184 20.42 -14.62 21.58
CA ALA A 184 20.04 -16.01 21.69
C ALA A 184 21.04 -16.80 22.51
N LYS A 185 20.58 -17.75 23.31
CA LYS A 185 21.45 -18.64 24.10
C LYS A 185 21.82 -19.89 23.30
N CYS A 186 23.10 -20.26 23.30
CA CYS A 186 23.51 -21.50 22.68
C CYS A 186 22.97 -22.67 23.52
N PRO A 187 22.19 -23.60 22.95
CA PRO A 187 21.61 -24.72 23.69
C PRO A 187 22.64 -25.79 24.12
N GLN A 188 23.86 -25.74 23.55
CA GLN A 188 24.95 -26.68 23.85
C GLN A 188 25.93 -26.11 24.89
N CYS A 189 25.80 -24.85 25.29
CA CYS A 189 26.61 -24.22 26.33
C CYS A 189 25.90 -24.30 27.68
N SER A 190 26.67 -24.05 28.78
CA SER A 190 26.10 -23.89 30.11
C SER A 190 24.99 -22.82 30.14
N PRO A 191 23.93 -22.96 30.96
CA PRO A 191 22.90 -21.98 31.16
C PRO A 191 23.41 -20.57 31.58
N GLU A 192 24.56 -20.53 32.27
CA GLU A 192 25.24 -19.30 32.71
C GLU A 192 26.04 -18.64 31.60
N ALA A 193 26.30 -19.32 30.48
CA ALA A 193 27.02 -18.74 29.35
C ALA A 193 26.30 -17.49 28.82
N PRO A 194 27.04 -16.43 28.49
CA PRO A 194 26.45 -15.22 27.97
C PRO A 194 25.73 -15.49 26.62
N PRO A 195 24.60 -14.84 26.35
CA PRO A 195 23.91 -14.99 25.08
C PRO A 195 24.76 -14.47 23.92
N VAL A 196 24.58 -15.06 22.75
CA VAL A 196 25.19 -14.61 21.50
C VAL A 196 24.40 -13.45 20.94
N GLU A 197 25.09 -12.38 20.55
CA GLU A 197 24.52 -11.26 19.83
C GLU A 197 24.36 -11.62 18.34
N LEU A 198 23.15 -11.49 17.82
CA LEU A 198 22.81 -12.00 16.50
C LEU A 198 23.23 -11.05 15.36
N PHE A 199 24.44 -10.51 15.42
CA PHE A 199 25.01 -9.75 14.33
C PHE A 199 25.35 -10.66 13.14
N SER A 200 24.94 -10.27 11.95
CA SER A 200 25.49 -10.85 10.71
C SER A 200 26.76 -10.11 10.29
N ARG A 201 26.81 -8.82 10.61
CA ARG A 201 27.95 -7.91 10.38
C ARG A 201 27.97 -6.89 11.51
N TYR A 202 29.14 -6.49 11.92
CA TYR A 202 29.31 -5.44 12.92
C TYR A 202 29.18 -4.03 12.34
N VAL A 203 29.20 -3.86 11.01
CA VAL A 203 28.86 -2.60 10.34
C VAL A 203 27.34 -2.41 10.41
N PHE A 204 26.89 -1.35 11.09
CA PHE A 204 25.46 -1.08 11.33
C PHE A 204 24.95 0.18 10.64
N ALA A 205 25.83 1.18 10.37
CA ALA A 205 25.45 2.38 9.65
C ALA A 205 26.40 2.62 8.46
N GLN A 206 25.87 2.48 7.27
CA GLN A 206 26.58 2.72 6.01
C GLN A 206 25.73 3.61 5.11
N HIS A 207 26.36 4.28 4.15
CA HIS A 207 25.66 5.06 3.14
C HIS A 207 24.99 4.13 2.11
N ALA A 208 23.87 4.57 1.53
CA ALA A 208 23.17 3.81 0.48
C ALA A 208 24.02 3.59 -0.80
N TYR A 209 25.04 4.44 -1.00
CA TYR A 209 26.01 4.34 -2.10
C TYR A 209 27.41 4.10 -1.54
N PRO A 210 27.74 2.89 -1.03
CA PRO A 210 28.99 2.64 -0.31
C PRO A 210 30.23 2.77 -1.19
N LYS A 211 30.14 2.50 -2.49
CA LYS A 211 31.26 2.72 -3.42
C LYS A 211 31.68 4.20 -3.52
N LYS A 212 30.73 5.12 -3.38
CA LYS A 212 30.97 6.57 -3.42
C LYS A 212 31.29 7.13 -2.01
N TYR A 213 30.68 6.57 -0.97
CA TYR A 213 30.81 6.98 0.42
C TYR A 213 31.14 5.76 1.29
N PRO A 214 32.41 5.28 1.27
CA PRO A 214 32.76 4.01 1.91
C PRO A 214 32.86 4.08 3.44
N ALA A 215 33.06 5.26 4.02
CA ALA A 215 33.16 5.44 5.46
C ALA A 215 31.85 5.04 6.15
N SER A 216 31.91 4.02 6.98
CA SER A 216 30.77 3.42 7.66
C SER A 216 31.03 3.24 9.15
N LYS A 217 29.98 3.09 9.96
CA LYS A 217 30.10 2.87 11.40
C LYS A 217 29.99 1.37 11.71
N ALA A 218 30.94 0.89 12.49
CA ALA A 218 30.94 -0.48 13.01
C ALA A 218 31.00 -0.46 14.54
N THR A 219 30.36 -1.43 15.19
CA THR A 219 30.47 -1.63 16.63
C THR A 219 31.54 -2.68 16.94
N CYS A 220 32.37 -2.43 17.94
CA CYS A 220 33.35 -3.41 18.41
C CYS A 220 32.64 -4.58 19.13
N PRO A 221 32.89 -5.84 18.77
CA PRO A 221 32.27 -6.98 19.45
C PRO A 221 32.71 -7.18 20.89
N HIS A 222 33.80 -6.54 21.33
CA HIS A 222 34.37 -6.69 22.68
C HIS A 222 33.92 -5.61 23.66
N CYS A 223 33.92 -4.35 23.25
CA CYS A 223 33.63 -3.23 24.13
C CYS A 223 32.50 -2.32 23.62
N HIS A 224 31.90 -2.61 22.48
CA HIS A 224 30.82 -1.86 21.82
C HIS A 224 31.17 -0.40 21.41
N ALA A 225 32.43 0.01 21.54
CA ALA A 225 32.89 1.30 21.00
C ALA A 225 32.62 1.35 19.48
N ILE A 226 32.29 2.53 18.99
CA ILE A 226 32.00 2.74 17.57
C ILE A 226 33.30 3.12 16.86
N ALA A 227 33.62 2.40 15.81
CA ALA A 227 34.74 2.68 14.92
C ALA A 227 34.27 3.05 13.52
N ILE A 228 35.09 3.81 12.81
CA ILE A 228 34.92 4.12 11.39
C ILE A 228 35.70 3.08 10.58
N VAL A 229 35.06 2.48 9.60
CA VAL A 229 35.67 1.50 8.69
C VAL A 229 35.35 1.87 7.24
N ASP A 230 36.25 1.51 6.33
CA ASP A 230 35.98 1.56 4.89
C ASP A 230 35.28 0.24 4.50
N VAL A 231 33.95 0.28 4.35
CA VAL A 231 33.14 -0.92 4.11
C VAL A 231 33.45 -1.63 2.78
N VAL A 232 34.17 -0.99 1.87
CA VAL A 232 34.58 -1.56 0.57
C VAL A 232 35.95 -2.27 0.68
N ARG A 233 36.86 -1.76 1.51
CA ARG A 233 38.25 -2.22 1.62
C ARG A 233 38.50 -3.07 2.84
N ASP A 234 37.93 -2.66 4.00
CA ASP A 234 38.24 -3.28 5.29
C ASP A 234 37.45 -4.58 5.46
N LYS A 235 38.14 -5.62 5.90
CA LYS A 235 37.54 -6.88 6.34
C LYS A 235 37.53 -7.01 7.86
N GLN A 236 38.37 -6.26 8.53
CA GLN A 236 38.59 -6.25 9.98
C GLN A 236 38.45 -4.86 10.54
N LEU A 237 38.14 -4.78 11.81
CA LEU A 237 38.06 -3.59 12.64
C LEU A 237 39.11 -3.70 13.74
N THR A 238 39.99 -2.69 13.86
CA THR A 238 40.84 -2.51 15.04
C THR A 238 40.23 -1.44 15.93
N CYS A 239 39.81 -1.81 17.12
CA CYS A 239 39.12 -0.93 18.05
C CYS A 239 40.08 0.03 18.73
N HIS A 240 39.86 1.33 18.63
CA HIS A 240 40.65 2.35 19.28
C HIS A 240 40.49 2.39 20.81
N ALA A 241 39.35 1.86 21.36
CA ALA A 241 39.05 1.92 22.78
C ALA A 241 39.63 0.71 23.55
N CYS A 242 39.62 -0.50 23.00
CA CYS A 242 40.12 -1.71 23.67
C CYS A 242 41.31 -2.36 22.97
N GLY A 243 41.78 -1.82 21.82
CA GLY A 243 42.94 -2.33 21.07
C GLY A 243 42.70 -3.65 20.34
N GLN A 244 41.57 -4.29 20.49
CA GLN A 244 41.27 -5.59 19.88
C GLN A 244 40.98 -5.47 18.38
N THR A 245 41.45 -6.45 17.61
CA THR A 245 41.12 -6.59 16.17
C THR A 245 40.13 -7.73 15.99
N SER A 246 39.09 -7.49 15.20
CA SER A 246 38.01 -8.43 14.93
C SER A 246 37.55 -8.37 13.49
N ASP A 247 37.05 -9.48 12.96
CA ASP A 247 36.42 -9.50 11.65
C ASP A 247 35.13 -8.64 11.65
N LEU A 248 34.82 -8.03 10.52
CA LEU A 248 33.57 -7.28 10.35
C LEU A 248 32.34 -8.21 10.19
N VAL A 249 32.58 -9.51 10.00
CA VAL A 249 31.54 -10.55 9.94
C VAL A 249 31.16 -10.96 11.36
N GLY A 250 29.86 -10.97 11.66
CA GLY A 250 29.34 -11.37 12.95
C GLY A 250 29.13 -12.89 13.06
N PRO A 251 28.67 -13.37 14.25
CA PRO A 251 28.49 -14.79 14.52
C PRO A 251 27.34 -15.44 13.76
N VAL A 252 26.50 -14.68 13.03
CA VAL A 252 25.34 -15.21 12.32
C VAL A 252 25.58 -15.29 10.84
N ASN A 253 25.42 -16.52 10.29
CA ASN A 253 25.42 -16.79 8.88
C ASN A 253 24.05 -17.37 8.46
N ARG A 254 23.30 -16.61 7.65
CA ARG A 254 21.93 -16.96 7.21
C ARG A 254 21.03 -17.33 8.40
N ALA A 255 20.69 -18.61 8.57
CA ALA A 255 19.80 -19.13 9.61
C ALA A 255 20.53 -19.71 10.83
N THR A 256 21.86 -19.76 10.83
CA THR A 256 22.67 -20.33 11.90
C THR A 256 23.48 -19.28 12.63
N MET A 257 23.79 -19.53 13.89
CA MET A 257 24.73 -18.76 14.70
C MET A 257 25.85 -19.66 15.23
N ALA A 258 27.04 -19.10 15.41
CA ALA A 258 28.18 -19.71 16.09
C ALA A 258 28.38 -19.04 17.46
N CYS A 259 28.48 -19.83 18.53
CA CYS A 259 28.82 -19.29 19.85
C CYS A 259 30.34 -19.17 20.02
N PRO A 260 30.87 -18.47 21.05
CA PRO A 260 32.31 -18.34 21.32
C PRO A 260 33.04 -19.68 21.53
N GLN A 261 32.32 -20.73 21.93
CA GLN A 261 32.87 -22.10 22.07
C GLN A 261 32.91 -22.86 20.74
N GLY A 262 32.49 -22.25 19.62
CA GLY A 262 32.49 -22.88 18.31
C GLY A 262 31.28 -23.77 17.99
N HIS A 263 30.28 -23.88 18.89
CA HIS A 263 29.05 -24.62 18.55
C HIS A 263 28.23 -23.83 17.51
N VAL A 264 27.75 -24.54 16.50
CA VAL A 264 26.88 -23.99 15.45
C VAL A 264 25.46 -24.52 15.62
N THR A 265 24.47 -23.63 15.73
CA THR A 265 23.07 -23.98 15.89
C THR A 265 22.16 -23.06 15.06
N LYS A 266 20.93 -23.51 14.76
CA LYS A 266 19.94 -22.64 14.15
C LYS A 266 19.52 -21.55 15.14
N VAL A 267 19.40 -20.32 14.65
CA VAL A 267 18.95 -19.18 15.48
C VAL A 267 17.59 -19.49 16.13
N ILE A 268 16.65 -20.05 15.37
CA ILE A 268 15.30 -20.38 15.88
C ILE A 268 15.36 -21.36 17.06
N ASP A 269 16.21 -22.38 17.00
CA ASP A 269 16.36 -23.39 18.07
C ASP A 269 16.98 -22.74 19.31
N ALA A 270 17.87 -21.78 19.14
CA ALA A 270 18.52 -21.04 20.22
C ALA A 270 17.59 -20.01 20.92
N LEU A 271 16.41 -19.70 20.37
CA LEU A 271 15.44 -18.81 21.03
C LEU A 271 14.68 -19.49 22.17
N GLY A 272 14.68 -20.81 22.27
CA GLY A 272 14.08 -21.53 23.38
C GLY A 272 12.58 -21.32 23.56
N GLY A 273 11.83 -21.18 22.47
CA GLY A 273 10.37 -21.04 22.48
C GLY A 273 9.83 -19.66 22.88
N ARG A 274 10.69 -18.61 22.94
CA ARG A 274 10.31 -17.21 23.25
C ARG A 274 10.84 -16.27 22.18
N PRO A 275 10.24 -15.09 22.00
CA PRO A 275 10.85 -14.04 21.17
C PRO A 275 12.25 -13.68 21.66
N PRO A 276 13.17 -13.24 20.78
CA PRO A 276 14.52 -12.87 21.20
C PRO A 276 14.49 -11.71 22.20
N ARG A 277 15.34 -11.79 23.23
CA ARG A 277 15.65 -10.61 24.03
C ARG A 277 16.46 -9.64 23.20
N LEU A 278 16.31 -8.35 23.46
CA LEU A 278 16.99 -7.29 22.74
C LEU A 278 17.97 -6.58 23.68
N ARG A 279 19.06 -6.04 23.12
CA ARG A 279 20.00 -5.16 23.80
C ARG A 279 20.34 -3.97 22.92
N MET A 280 20.32 -2.76 23.49
CA MET A 280 20.84 -1.56 22.83
C MET A 280 22.36 -1.65 22.71
N TYR A 281 22.95 -1.22 21.57
CA TYR A 281 24.39 -1.19 21.39
C TYR A 281 24.92 0.14 20.84
N ALA A 282 24.07 0.94 20.18
CA ALA A 282 24.43 2.24 19.66
C ALA A 282 23.21 3.17 19.63
N LYS A 283 23.47 4.48 19.55
CA LYS A 283 22.46 5.52 19.32
C LYS A 283 22.93 6.51 18.26
N GLN A 284 21.98 7.18 17.61
CA GLN A 284 22.25 8.35 16.78
C GLN A 284 21.62 9.56 17.42
N VAL A 285 22.42 10.57 17.74
CA VAL A 285 21.99 11.82 18.36
C VAL A 285 22.02 12.96 17.36
N LEU A 286 21.16 13.96 17.55
CA LEU A 286 21.16 15.22 16.81
C LEU A 286 21.96 16.25 17.60
N ALA A 287 23.10 16.68 17.06
CA ALA A 287 23.92 17.72 17.67
C ALA A 287 23.31 19.11 17.45
N ALA A 288 23.76 20.09 18.23
CA ALA A 288 23.25 21.47 18.17
C ALA A 288 23.47 22.15 16.82
N ASP A 289 24.52 21.74 16.08
CA ASP A 289 24.78 22.19 14.71
C ASP A 289 23.94 21.49 13.62
N GLY A 290 23.03 20.61 14.03
CA GLY A 290 22.20 19.81 13.13
C GLY A 290 22.89 18.56 12.56
N SER A 291 24.15 18.30 12.92
CA SER A 291 24.86 17.08 12.50
C SER A 291 24.32 15.84 13.24
N ARG A 292 24.46 14.68 12.61
CA ARG A 292 24.09 13.38 13.18
C ARG A 292 25.34 12.68 13.67
N GLN A 293 25.36 12.35 14.95
CA GLN A 293 26.50 11.69 15.60
C GLN A 293 26.08 10.30 16.07
N TYR A 294 26.99 9.33 15.92
CA TYR A 294 26.78 7.96 16.40
C TYR A 294 27.60 7.75 17.65
N GLU A 295 26.96 7.31 18.71
CA GLU A 295 27.58 7.10 20.01
C GLU A 295 27.25 5.69 20.54
N PRO A 296 28.14 5.06 21.33
CA PRO A 296 27.81 3.83 22.05
C PRO A 296 26.75 4.12 23.11
N ILE A 297 26.07 3.09 23.56
CA ILE A 297 25.14 3.14 24.69
C ILE A 297 25.94 3.32 26.00
N ASP A 298 25.45 4.16 26.88
CA ASP A 298 25.99 4.39 28.22
C ASP A 298 24.96 4.07 29.32
N ASP A 299 25.40 4.19 30.60
CA ASP A 299 24.55 3.86 31.76
C ASP A 299 23.29 4.75 31.86
N PHE A 300 23.37 5.99 31.34
CA PHE A 300 22.22 6.89 31.28
C PHE A 300 21.14 6.34 30.32
N ASP A 301 21.54 5.85 29.15
CA ASP A 301 20.60 5.27 28.17
C ASP A 301 19.91 4.01 28.75
N VAL A 302 20.65 3.18 29.46
CA VAL A 302 20.12 1.97 30.12
C VAL A 302 19.14 2.35 31.21
N ALA A 303 19.49 3.30 32.06
CA ALA A 303 18.62 3.80 33.12
C ALA A 303 17.34 4.44 32.57
N LEU A 304 17.46 5.21 31.48
CA LEU A 304 16.33 5.83 30.80
C LEU A 304 15.39 4.80 30.18
N TYR A 305 15.93 3.70 29.66
CA TYR A 305 15.11 2.59 29.16
C TYR A 305 14.37 1.85 30.30
N ALA A 306 15.05 1.61 31.42
CA ALA A 306 14.42 1.03 32.61
C ALA A 306 13.30 1.92 33.18
N GLU A 307 13.47 3.26 33.12
CA GLU A 307 12.40 4.19 33.48
C GLU A 307 11.18 4.06 32.53
N ALA A 308 11.41 3.89 31.23
CA ALA A 308 10.31 3.65 30.27
C ALA A 308 9.59 2.31 30.56
N GLU A 309 10.30 1.26 30.97
CA GLU A 309 9.69 -0.01 31.39
C GLU A 309 8.81 0.18 32.62
N LYS A 310 9.29 0.93 33.63
CA LYS A 310 8.57 1.24 34.85
C LYS A 310 7.31 2.06 34.55
N LEU A 311 7.41 3.14 33.79
CA LEU A 311 6.29 3.99 33.40
C LEU A 311 5.22 3.22 32.62
N LEU A 312 5.62 2.32 31.71
CA LEU A 312 4.70 1.45 30.99
C LEU A 312 3.90 0.55 31.94
N GLU A 313 4.53 -0.02 32.97
CA GLU A 313 3.86 -0.90 33.91
C GLU A 313 2.93 -0.10 34.85
N GLU A 314 3.37 1.06 35.35
CA GLU A 314 2.60 1.92 36.26
C GLU A 314 1.36 2.54 35.62
N ARG A 315 1.45 2.87 34.32
CA ARG A 315 0.38 3.59 33.60
C ARG A 315 -0.32 2.75 32.53
N ARG A 316 -0.12 1.46 32.55
CA ARG A 316 -0.58 0.53 31.53
C ARG A 316 -2.07 0.67 31.19
N ASP A 317 -2.92 0.83 32.19
CA ASP A 317 -4.37 0.89 32.02
C ASP A 317 -4.87 2.25 31.48
N GLU A 318 -4.02 3.28 31.53
CA GLU A 318 -4.31 4.59 30.94
C GLU A 318 -3.98 4.65 29.45
N LEU A 319 -3.02 3.83 29.01
CA LEU A 319 -2.45 3.90 27.67
C LEU A 319 -3.33 3.18 26.64
N VAL A 320 -3.28 3.66 25.41
CA VAL A 320 -3.74 2.89 24.26
C VAL A 320 -2.65 1.90 23.87
N LEU A 321 -2.90 0.60 24.06
CA LEU A 321 -1.93 -0.45 23.76
C LEU A 321 -2.54 -1.46 22.76
N PRO A 322 -1.71 -2.10 21.90
CA PRO A 322 -2.20 -3.06 20.92
C PRO A 322 -2.68 -4.33 21.60
N VAL A 323 -3.80 -4.84 21.17
CA VAL A 323 -4.43 -6.07 21.69
C VAL A 323 -4.54 -7.12 20.60
N GLY A 324 -4.67 -8.38 21.04
CA GLY A 324 -4.84 -9.53 20.17
C GLY A 324 -3.57 -10.36 19.98
N THR A 325 -3.77 -11.53 19.38
CA THR A 325 -2.75 -12.53 19.07
C THR A 325 -2.50 -12.62 17.58
N LEU A 326 -1.35 -13.17 17.19
CA LEU A 326 -1.06 -13.47 15.80
C LEU A 326 -1.70 -14.81 15.44
N ASP A 327 -2.56 -14.79 14.42
CA ASP A 327 -3.07 -16.00 13.80
C ASP A 327 -2.07 -16.52 12.75
N ASP A 328 -1.99 -17.83 12.58
CA ASP A 328 -1.12 -18.43 11.55
C ASP A 328 -1.60 -18.04 10.16
N GLY A 329 -0.65 -17.72 9.29
CA GLY A 329 -0.93 -17.27 7.94
C GLY A 329 0.34 -17.06 7.13
N HIS A 330 0.15 -16.73 5.85
CA HIS A 330 1.26 -16.53 4.92
C HIS A 330 2.25 -15.46 5.41
N ASN A 331 1.72 -14.30 5.84
CA ASN A 331 2.53 -13.14 6.23
C ASN A 331 3.00 -13.21 7.70
N THR A 332 2.26 -13.88 8.58
CA THR A 332 2.56 -13.97 10.03
C THR A 332 3.52 -15.11 10.38
N ARG A 333 3.62 -16.13 9.52
CA ARG A 333 4.41 -17.35 9.74
C ARG A 333 5.86 -17.11 10.16
N GLN A 334 6.52 -16.08 9.60
CA GLN A 334 7.91 -15.78 9.97
C GLN A 334 8.01 -15.26 11.40
N ALA A 335 7.11 -14.36 11.81
CA ALA A 335 7.05 -13.87 13.19
C ALA A 335 6.74 -15.00 14.18
N ILE A 336 5.76 -15.85 13.83
CA ILE A 336 5.38 -17.01 14.65
C ILE A 336 6.54 -18.01 14.82
N ARG A 337 7.33 -18.27 13.77
CA ARG A 337 8.55 -19.10 13.85
C ARG A 337 9.63 -18.52 14.76
N TRP A 338 9.64 -17.19 14.92
CA TRP A 338 10.50 -16.50 15.88
C TRP A 338 9.85 -16.35 17.25
N ASN A 339 8.77 -17.11 17.50
CA ASN A 339 8.01 -17.21 18.76
C ASN A 339 7.23 -15.97 19.16
N TYR A 340 7.03 -15.00 18.29
CA TYR A 340 6.08 -13.91 18.52
C TYR A 340 4.65 -14.46 18.51
N ARG A 341 3.81 -14.05 19.45
CA ARG A 341 2.43 -14.53 19.62
C ARG A 341 1.40 -13.40 19.76
N LYS A 342 1.83 -12.22 20.15
CA LYS A 342 0.96 -11.08 20.42
C LYS A 342 1.44 -9.85 19.66
N TRP A 343 0.55 -9.01 19.18
CA TRP A 343 0.91 -7.78 18.49
C TRP A 343 1.76 -6.85 19.34
N ARG A 344 1.52 -6.77 20.66
CA ARG A 344 2.33 -5.96 21.58
C ARG A 344 3.82 -6.38 21.62
N GLU A 345 4.15 -7.62 21.29
CA GLU A 345 5.53 -8.11 21.29
C GLU A 345 6.36 -7.56 20.10
N PHE A 346 5.72 -6.84 19.16
CA PHE A 346 6.40 -6.18 18.04
C PHE A 346 7.02 -4.84 18.45
N PHE A 347 6.88 -4.47 19.71
CA PHE A 347 7.34 -3.19 20.26
C PHE A 347 8.15 -3.41 21.51
N ASN A 348 9.16 -2.58 21.73
CA ASN A 348 9.83 -2.52 23.03
C ASN A 348 9.03 -1.66 24.02
N ALA A 349 9.45 -1.62 25.29
CA ALA A 349 8.69 -0.92 26.34
C ALA A 349 8.59 0.59 26.08
N ARG A 350 9.69 1.24 25.65
CA ARG A 350 9.69 2.68 25.34
C ARG A 350 8.80 3.03 24.15
N GLN A 351 8.76 2.17 23.12
CA GLN A 351 7.84 2.32 22.00
C GLN A 351 6.38 2.16 22.44
N LEU A 352 6.07 1.12 23.24
CA LEU A 352 4.71 0.92 23.76
C LEU A 352 4.24 2.09 24.59
N TYR A 353 5.10 2.61 25.46
CA TYR A 353 4.77 3.76 26.31
C TYR A 353 4.52 5.02 25.47
N SER A 354 5.48 5.39 24.61
CA SER A 354 5.40 6.62 23.82
C SER A 354 4.25 6.60 22.79
N LEU A 355 4.04 5.48 22.12
CA LEU A 355 2.93 5.28 21.20
C LEU A 355 1.60 5.17 21.92
N GLY A 356 1.60 4.56 23.11
CA GLY A 356 0.42 4.45 23.96
C GLY A 356 -0.10 5.82 24.44
N LEU A 357 0.81 6.71 24.83
CA LEU A 357 0.49 8.11 25.15
C LEU A 357 -0.09 8.85 23.94
N LEU A 358 0.57 8.72 22.79
CA LEU A 358 0.16 9.35 21.54
C LEU A 358 -1.23 8.86 21.11
N GLY A 359 -1.45 7.53 21.14
CA GLY A 359 -2.75 6.94 20.83
C GLY A 359 -3.86 7.40 21.79
N LYS A 360 -3.56 7.54 23.09
CA LYS A 360 -4.49 8.06 24.09
C LYS A 360 -4.88 9.51 23.79
N ALA A 361 -3.91 10.38 23.55
CA ALA A 361 -4.18 11.79 23.26
C ALA A 361 -5.06 11.94 22.00
N ILE A 362 -4.86 11.10 20.97
CA ILE A 362 -5.70 11.11 19.77
C ILE A 362 -7.09 10.56 20.05
N ARG A 363 -7.21 9.49 20.83
CA ARG A 363 -8.51 8.92 21.24
C ARG A 363 -9.37 9.95 21.99
N ASP A 364 -8.74 10.75 22.84
CA ASP A 364 -9.39 11.70 23.72
C ASP A 364 -9.79 13.01 23.00
N LEU A 365 -9.39 13.22 21.73
CA LEU A 365 -9.89 14.32 20.89
C LEU A 365 -11.40 14.19 20.63
N ALA A 366 -12.05 15.32 20.39
CA ALA A 366 -13.45 15.34 19.96
C ALA A 366 -13.65 14.53 18.66
N PRO A 367 -14.73 13.74 18.54
CA PRO A 367 -15.05 13.03 17.30
C PRO A 367 -15.15 13.98 16.11
N GLY A 368 -14.60 13.56 14.95
CA GLY A 368 -14.63 14.36 13.73
C GLY A 368 -13.49 14.04 12.77
N PRO A 369 -13.45 14.70 11.60
CA PRO A 369 -12.48 14.45 10.55
C PRO A 369 -11.02 14.64 11.00
N GLU A 370 -10.77 15.53 11.96
CA GLU A 370 -9.43 15.81 12.49
C GLU A 370 -8.92 14.64 13.34
N ARG A 371 -9.79 14.08 14.23
CA ARG A 371 -9.46 12.88 14.99
C ARG A 371 -9.20 11.67 14.08
N GLU A 372 -10.05 11.49 13.07
CA GLU A 372 -9.87 10.43 12.08
C GLU A 372 -8.52 10.56 11.34
N ALA A 373 -8.19 11.79 10.92
CA ALA A 373 -6.94 12.08 10.22
C ALA A 373 -5.71 11.80 11.10
N LEU A 374 -5.73 12.23 12.38
CA LEU A 374 -4.62 11.99 13.30
C LEU A 374 -4.54 10.52 13.73
N ALA A 375 -5.65 9.77 13.80
CA ALA A 375 -5.66 8.34 14.04
C ALA A 375 -5.06 7.56 12.84
N ALA A 376 -5.39 7.94 11.61
CA ALA A 376 -4.77 7.39 10.41
C ALA A 376 -3.29 7.71 10.34
N LEU A 377 -2.89 8.93 10.68
CA LEU A 377 -1.49 9.34 10.78
C LEU A 377 -0.73 8.52 11.83
N PHE A 378 -1.28 8.38 13.03
CA PHE A 378 -0.72 7.53 14.10
C PHE A 378 -0.52 6.10 13.64
N SER A 379 -1.53 5.52 13.02
CA SER A 379 -1.45 4.17 12.45
C SER A 379 -0.33 4.08 11.40
N GLY A 380 -0.16 5.09 10.56
CA GLY A 380 0.95 5.17 9.61
C GLY A 380 2.34 5.31 10.25
N VAL A 381 2.44 5.85 11.48
CA VAL A 381 3.70 5.90 12.26
C VAL A 381 4.12 4.51 12.73
N LEU A 382 3.16 3.63 13.02
CA LEU A 382 3.42 2.28 13.53
C LEU A 382 4.31 1.46 12.59
N GLU A 383 4.18 1.66 11.26
CA GLU A 383 5.00 0.93 10.28
C GLU A 383 6.50 1.24 10.39
N PHE A 384 6.87 2.40 10.98
CA PHE A 384 8.24 2.87 11.17
C PHE A 384 8.74 2.74 12.62
N ASN A 385 7.85 2.53 13.57
CA ASN A 385 8.13 2.54 15.02
C ASN A 385 7.79 1.21 15.68
N ASN A 386 8.48 0.15 15.28
CA ASN A 386 8.39 -1.20 15.85
C ASN A 386 9.74 -1.92 15.72
N ILE A 387 9.95 -3.03 16.45
CA ILE A 387 11.21 -3.78 16.44
C ILE A 387 11.43 -4.67 15.19
N PHE A 388 10.53 -4.60 14.20
CA PHE A 388 10.71 -5.22 12.89
C PHE A 388 11.28 -4.22 11.86
N CYS A 389 11.50 -2.97 12.27
CA CYS A 389 12.20 -1.95 11.48
C CYS A 389 13.72 -2.12 11.56
N SER A 390 14.43 -1.74 10.50
CA SER A 390 15.89 -1.76 10.46
C SER A 390 16.45 -0.46 9.88
N PHE A 391 17.77 -0.25 10.02
CA PHE A 391 18.42 0.92 9.44
C PHE A 391 18.61 0.70 7.94
N LYS A 392 18.05 1.60 7.13
CA LYS A 392 18.13 1.54 5.66
C LYS A 392 19.49 2.03 5.14
N GLY A 393 20.13 2.91 5.87
CA GLY A 393 21.37 3.57 5.48
C GLY A 393 21.23 5.09 5.41
N GLU A 394 22.37 5.78 5.36
CA GLU A 394 22.40 7.22 5.16
C GLU A 394 22.14 7.58 3.70
N GLY A 395 21.54 8.76 3.45
CA GLY A 395 21.27 9.29 2.10
C GLY A 395 19.96 8.88 1.45
N THR A 396 19.16 7.96 2.05
CA THR A 396 17.88 7.48 1.47
C THR A 396 16.74 7.35 2.48
N GLY A 397 16.76 8.11 3.56
CA GLY A 397 15.86 7.92 4.70
C GLY A 397 16.37 6.79 5.61
N ALA A 398 16.36 7.06 6.93
CA ALA A 398 17.06 6.19 7.88
C ALA A 398 16.33 4.88 8.17
N VAL A 399 15.00 4.89 8.21
CA VAL A 399 14.20 3.74 8.62
C VAL A 399 13.75 2.93 7.42
N ARG A 400 14.09 1.64 7.43
CA ARG A 400 13.43 0.63 6.60
C ARG A 400 12.22 0.12 7.39
N HIS A 401 11.03 0.46 6.93
CA HIS A 401 9.79 0.07 7.59
C HIS A 401 9.53 -1.44 7.47
N MET A 402 8.75 -1.99 8.41
CA MET A 402 8.53 -3.43 8.53
C MET A 402 7.89 -4.08 7.28
N PHE A 403 7.06 -3.37 6.55
CA PHE A 403 6.36 -3.88 5.36
C PHE A 403 7.15 -3.78 4.05
N SER A 404 8.48 -3.59 4.11
CA SER A 404 9.32 -3.51 2.90
C SER A 404 9.26 -4.77 2.02
N ASN A 405 8.93 -5.92 2.60
CA ASN A 405 8.87 -7.21 1.92
C ASN A 405 7.46 -7.83 1.92
N HIS A 406 6.42 -7.08 2.27
CA HIS A 406 5.02 -7.54 2.39
C HIS A 406 4.83 -8.76 3.31
N VAL A 407 5.76 -9.00 4.24
CA VAL A 407 5.70 -10.08 5.24
C VAL A 407 6.20 -9.56 6.58
N LEU A 408 5.71 -10.13 7.67
CA LEU A 408 6.12 -9.78 9.03
C LEU A 408 7.42 -10.52 9.38
N LYS A 409 8.54 -9.97 8.90
CA LYS A 409 9.86 -10.57 9.07
C LYS A 409 10.58 -9.94 10.27
N PRO A 410 10.88 -10.74 11.34
CA PRO A 410 11.66 -10.25 12.46
C PRO A 410 13.07 -9.81 12.06
N GLU A 411 13.52 -8.68 12.62
CA GLU A 411 14.86 -8.17 12.42
C GLU A 411 15.80 -8.63 13.55
N ARG A 412 17.05 -8.98 13.19
CA ARG A 412 18.11 -9.31 14.17
C ARG A 412 18.78 -8.08 14.75
N THR A 413 18.77 -7.01 13.98
CA THR A 413 19.32 -5.72 14.38
C THR A 413 18.25 -4.64 14.21
N PRO A 414 17.23 -4.62 15.11
CA PRO A 414 16.15 -3.64 15.08
C PRO A 414 16.64 -2.21 15.19
N LEU A 415 15.88 -1.30 14.60
CA LEU A 415 16.01 0.14 14.77
C LEU A 415 14.78 0.68 15.50
N GLU A 416 14.99 1.34 16.62
CA GLU A 416 13.97 2.11 17.32
C GLU A 416 14.07 3.57 16.93
N ALA A 417 13.02 4.14 16.37
CA ALA A 417 12.95 5.55 16.01
C ALA A 417 12.22 6.36 17.08
N HIS A 418 12.48 7.66 17.14
CA HIS A 418 11.75 8.61 17.98
C HIS A 418 10.32 8.78 17.47
N PRO A 419 9.24 8.39 18.20
CA PRO A 419 7.88 8.36 17.66
C PRO A 419 7.32 9.76 17.32
N TRP A 420 7.54 10.76 18.18
CA TRP A 420 7.17 12.14 17.87
C TRP A 420 8.06 12.74 16.80
N GLY A 421 9.37 12.59 16.98
CA GLY A 421 10.41 13.00 16.04
C GLY A 421 10.87 14.45 16.14
N THR A 422 11.88 14.73 15.34
CA THR A 422 12.44 16.05 15.08
C THR A 422 12.35 16.33 13.59
N PRO A 423 12.59 17.55 13.09
CA PRO A 423 12.63 17.81 11.64
C PRO A 423 13.63 16.94 10.86
N ALA A 424 14.61 16.33 11.55
CA ALA A 424 15.59 15.42 10.97
C ALA A 424 15.18 13.93 11.01
N SER A 425 14.05 13.60 11.65
CA SER A 425 13.57 12.22 11.81
C SER A 425 12.85 11.72 10.56
N SER A 426 12.87 10.41 10.35
CA SER A 426 12.13 9.73 9.28
C SER A 426 11.05 8.83 9.90
N GLY A 427 9.83 8.89 9.38
CA GLY A 427 8.73 8.04 9.83
C GLY A 427 8.14 8.40 11.20
N ALA A 428 8.38 9.62 11.68
CA ALA A 428 7.88 10.13 12.96
C ALA A 428 6.57 10.91 12.79
N PHE A 429 5.77 11.03 13.85
CA PHE A 429 4.44 11.63 13.82
C PHE A 429 4.46 13.07 13.26
N SER A 430 5.37 13.93 13.78
CA SER A 430 5.46 15.32 13.34
C SER A 430 5.90 15.47 11.87
N THR A 431 6.82 14.63 11.40
CA THR A 431 7.30 14.68 10.01
C THR A 431 6.29 14.09 9.03
N LEU A 432 5.58 13.05 9.44
CA LEU A 432 4.51 12.46 8.64
C LEU A 432 3.26 13.36 8.60
N TYR A 433 2.99 14.16 9.64
CA TYR A 433 1.94 15.17 9.59
C TYR A 433 2.15 16.12 8.40
N GLN A 434 3.35 16.65 8.21
CA GLN A 434 3.66 17.54 7.09
C GLN A 434 3.67 16.81 5.74
N SER A 435 4.31 15.63 5.70
CA SER A 435 4.54 14.93 4.42
C SER A 435 3.37 14.08 3.93
N ARG A 436 2.41 13.72 4.82
CA ARG A 436 1.21 12.96 4.45
C ARG A 436 -0.05 13.80 4.56
N ILE A 437 -0.37 14.33 5.76
CA ILE A 437 -1.66 15.00 6.00
C ILE A 437 -1.71 16.37 5.30
N ILE A 438 -0.71 17.23 5.53
CA ILE A 438 -0.71 18.58 4.93
C ILE A 438 -0.58 18.51 3.41
N ARG A 439 0.29 17.65 2.89
CA ARG A 439 0.39 17.45 1.44
C ARG A 439 -0.91 16.93 0.83
N ALA A 440 -1.59 15.99 1.50
CA ALA A 440 -2.89 15.49 1.04
C ALA A 440 -3.96 16.59 1.08
N LEU A 441 -3.98 17.43 2.13
CA LEU A 441 -4.89 18.58 2.22
C LEU A 441 -4.69 19.58 1.07
N GLU A 442 -3.43 19.92 0.76
CA GLU A 442 -3.10 20.80 -0.37
C GLU A 442 -3.60 20.23 -1.69
N TYR A 443 -3.34 18.96 -1.94
CA TYR A 443 -3.85 18.25 -3.11
C TYR A 443 -5.39 18.20 -3.13
N LYS A 444 -6.05 17.93 -2.01
CA LYS A 444 -7.52 17.89 -1.93
C LYS A 444 -8.15 19.23 -2.26
N ARG A 445 -7.51 20.34 -1.91
CA ARG A 445 -7.97 21.70 -2.24
C ARG A 445 -7.79 22.07 -3.71
N ALA A 446 -6.69 21.65 -4.31
CA ALA A 446 -6.35 21.92 -5.69
C ALA A 446 -5.74 20.66 -6.34
N PRO A 447 -6.58 19.67 -6.69
CA PRO A 447 -6.10 18.47 -7.35
C PRO A 447 -5.45 18.78 -8.69
N HIS A 448 -4.41 18.01 -9.00
CA HIS A 448 -3.82 17.98 -10.34
C HIS A 448 -3.93 16.58 -10.92
N ASP A 449 -3.99 16.52 -12.24
CA ASP A 449 -3.96 15.27 -12.96
C ASP A 449 -2.75 15.20 -13.90
N LEU A 450 -2.36 14.00 -14.29
CA LEU A 450 -1.28 13.80 -15.25
C LEU A 450 -1.87 13.67 -16.64
N VAL A 451 -1.48 14.57 -17.54
CA VAL A 451 -1.91 14.56 -18.94
C VAL A 451 -0.67 14.40 -19.82
N PRO A 452 -0.67 13.48 -20.78
CA PRO A 452 0.40 13.37 -21.77
C PRO A 452 0.54 14.62 -22.62
N MET A 453 1.77 15.14 -22.73
CA MET A 453 2.15 16.28 -23.57
C MET A 453 3.43 15.93 -24.34
N GLY A 454 3.30 15.53 -25.60
CA GLY A 454 4.40 14.99 -26.38
C GLY A 454 4.96 13.73 -25.74
N ASP A 455 6.29 13.68 -25.54
CA ASP A 455 6.98 12.51 -24.96
C ASP A 455 6.91 12.42 -23.44
N THR A 456 6.25 13.37 -22.76
CA THR A 456 6.15 13.42 -21.29
C THR A 456 4.70 13.60 -20.84
N SER A 457 4.43 13.31 -19.57
CA SER A 457 3.15 13.66 -18.95
C SER A 457 3.36 14.78 -17.93
N GLU A 458 2.51 15.79 -17.94
CA GLU A 458 2.61 16.96 -17.07
C GLU A 458 1.48 17.02 -16.03
N ARG A 459 1.72 17.77 -14.95
CA ARG A 459 0.68 18.06 -13.96
C ARG A 459 -0.17 19.20 -14.43
N VAL A 460 -1.46 18.95 -14.60
CA VAL A 460 -2.44 19.95 -15.01
C VAL A 460 -3.42 20.19 -13.87
N PHE A 461 -3.60 21.44 -13.49
CA PHE A 461 -4.58 21.87 -12.48
C PHE A 461 -5.88 22.31 -13.16
N GLY A 462 -6.98 22.31 -12.39
CA GLY A 462 -8.28 22.77 -12.89
C GLY A 462 -9.08 21.72 -13.67
N LEU A 463 -8.53 20.52 -13.90
CA LEU A 463 -9.25 19.41 -14.53
C LEU A 463 -10.21 18.70 -13.57
N SER A 464 -10.00 18.86 -12.28
CA SER A 464 -10.70 18.15 -11.22
C SER A 464 -11.23 19.11 -10.16
N GLN A 465 -12.32 18.72 -9.50
CA GLN A 465 -12.87 19.43 -8.35
C GLN A 465 -12.10 19.14 -7.06
N PRO A 466 -12.19 20.02 -6.05
CA PRO A 466 -11.70 19.74 -4.72
C PRO A 466 -12.32 18.47 -4.12
N LEU A 467 -11.50 17.70 -3.42
CA LEU A 467 -11.95 16.52 -2.68
C LEU A 467 -12.43 16.93 -1.28
N SER A 468 -13.74 17.03 -1.11
CA SER A 468 -14.39 17.40 0.16
C SER A 468 -15.83 16.92 0.13
N LEU A 469 -16.08 15.67 0.54
CA LEU A 469 -17.38 15.04 0.43
C LEU A 469 -18.08 14.95 1.80
N ALA A 470 -19.39 15.11 1.79
CA ALA A 470 -20.26 14.83 2.94
C ALA A 470 -20.47 13.30 3.01
N PHE A 471 -20.14 12.72 4.17
CA PHE A 471 -20.44 11.32 4.47
C PHE A 471 -21.83 11.18 5.08
N GLY A 472 -22.51 10.07 4.79
CA GLY A 472 -23.73 9.66 5.42
C GLY A 472 -23.89 8.14 5.39
N ASP A 473 -24.97 7.65 5.97
CA ASP A 473 -25.43 6.28 5.81
C ASP A 473 -26.14 6.09 4.47
N ALA A 474 -26.76 4.91 4.27
CA ALA A 474 -27.46 4.59 3.03
C ALA A 474 -28.66 5.55 2.81
N ASP A 475 -29.42 5.84 3.86
CA ASP A 475 -30.60 6.72 3.80
C ASP A 475 -30.21 8.15 3.44
N ASP A 476 -29.17 8.70 4.09
CA ASP A 476 -28.62 10.03 3.79
C ASP A 476 -28.13 10.12 2.33
N PHE A 477 -27.51 9.06 1.85
CA PHE A 477 -26.99 8.99 0.49
C PHE A 477 -28.13 8.97 -0.55
N GLU A 478 -29.17 8.17 -0.33
CA GLU A 478 -30.34 8.08 -1.19
C GLU A 478 -31.11 9.40 -1.23
N GLN A 479 -31.32 10.05 -0.07
CA GLN A 479 -32.00 11.33 0.03
C GLN A 479 -31.17 12.50 -0.51
N GLY A 480 -29.90 12.29 -0.86
CA GLY A 480 -29.01 13.31 -1.40
C GLY A 480 -28.41 14.23 -0.35
N HIS A 481 -28.51 13.89 0.94
CA HIS A 481 -27.87 14.59 2.05
C HIS A 481 -26.37 14.29 2.12
N ALA A 482 -25.93 13.12 1.62
CA ALA A 482 -24.55 12.73 1.51
C ALA A 482 -24.14 12.54 0.05
N SER A 483 -22.86 12.78 -0.24
CA SER A 483 -22.22 12.52 -1.52
C SER A 483 -21.24 11.35 -1.50
N ALA A 484 -20.97 10.80 -0.31
CA ALA A 484 -20.16 9.61 -0.11
C ALA A 484 -20.80 8.65 0.89
N TYR A 485 -21.01 7.40 0.48
CA TYR A 485 -21.38 6.29 1.34
C TYR A 485 -20.20 5.31 1.41
N VAL A 486 -19.47 5.32 2.51
CA VAL A 486 -18.29 4.47 2.73
C VAL A 486 -18.53 3.60 3.95
N HIS A 487 -18.63 2.29 3.75
CA HIS A 487 -19.00 1.35 4.79
C HIS A 487 -18.06 0.14 4.86
N CYS A 488 -17.79 -0.34 6.09
CA CYS A 488 -17.01 -1.55 6.35
C CYS A 488 -17.95 -2.76 6.37
N GLY A 489 -17.77 -3.69 5.45
CA GLY A 489 -18.58 -4.90 5.40
C GLY A 489 -18.41 -5.71 4.13
N SER A 490 -19.16 -6.82 4.03
CA SER A 490 -19.15 -7.70 2.87
C SER A 490 -19.67 -6.98 1.62
N SER A 491 -18.98 -7.17 0.51
CA SER A 491 -19.39 -6.64 -0.80
C SER A 491 -20.42 -7.51 -1.52
N ALA A 492 -20.78 -8.64 -0.93
CA ALA A 492 -21.87 -9.49 -1.40
C ALA A 492 -23.26 -9.00 -0.97
N SER A 493 -23.34 -7.88 -0.22
CA SER A 493 -24.61 -7.28 0.22
C SER A 493 -24.41 -5.78 0.49
N PHE A 494 -25.24 -4.94 -0.12
CA PHE A 494 -25.29 -3.50 0.10
C PHE A 494 -26.68 -3.06 0.58
N ASP A 495 -26.69 -2.06 1.45
CA ASP A 495 -27.92 -1.43 1.95
C ASP A 495 -28.41 -0.34 0.99
N LEU A 496 -28.33 -0.57 -0.32
CA LEU A 496 -28.76 0.33 -1.37
C LEU A 496 -29.83 -0.36 -2.24
N PRO A 497 -30.77 0.41 -2.81
CA PRO A 497 -31.81 -0.16 -3.68
C PRO A 497 -31.25 -0.71 -4.98
N ASP A 498 -32.04 -1.55 -5.63
CA ASP A 498 -31.81 -2.04 -6.98
C ASP A 498 -31.69 -0.85 -7.94
N GLU A 499 -30.87 -1.00 -8.98
CA GLU A 499 -30.74 -0.01 -10.07
C GLU A 499 -30.35 1.42 -9.58
N SER A 500 -29.54 1.51 -8.51
CA SER A 500 -29.13 2.78 -7.89
C SER A 500 -27.77 3.31 -8.38
N VAL A 501 -26.96 2.47 -9.06
CA VAL A 501 -25.57 2.77 -9.44
C VAL A 501 -25.42 2.85 -10.95
N ASP A 502 -24.71 3.90 -11.43
CA ASP A 502 -24.44 4.08 -12.86
C ASP A 502 -23.18 3.32 -13.31
N LEU A 503 -22.14 3.35 -12.49
CA LEU A 503 -20.84 2.74 -12.79
C LEU A 503 -20.35 1.92 -11.57
N VAL A 504 -20.00 0.66 -11.79
CA VAL A 504 -19.19 -0.11 -10.86
C VAL A 504 -17.78 -0.18 -11.42
N ILE A 505 -16.82 0.45 -10.73
CA ILE A 505 -15.41 0.47 -11.16
C ILE A 505 -14.54 0.04 -10.00
N THR A 506 -13.75 -1.03 -10.18
CA THR A 506 -13.03 -1.65 -9.07
C THR A 506 -11.75 -2.37 -9.50
N ASP A 507 -10.98 -2.80 -8.50
CA ASP A 507 -9.86 -3.72 -8.62
C ASP A 507 -10.06 -4.86 -7.63
N PRO A 508 -10.67 -5.98 -8.06
CA PRO A 508 -10.97 -7.09 -7.17
C PRO A 508 -9.73 -7.84 -6.70
N PRO A 509 -9.78 -8.59 -5.61
CA PRO A 509 -8.70 -9.49 -5.22
C PRO A 509 -8.38 -10.53 -6.32
N PHE A 510 -7.09 -10.86 -6.48
CA PHE A 510 -6.64 -11.85 -7.47
C PHE A 510 -6.30 -13.17 -6.77
N MET A 511 -7.32 -13.97 -6.46
CA MET A 511 -7.18 -15.23 -5.73
C MET A 511 -6.46 -15.05 -4.37
N ASP A 512 -5.24 -15.59 -4.21
CA ASP A 512 -4.46 -15.58 -2.96
C ASP A 512 -3.17 -14.74 -3.04
N ASN A 513 -3.12 -13.72 -3.90
CA ASN A 513 -1.90 -12.96 -4.14
C ASN A 513 -1.46 -12.09 -2.94
N VAL A 514 -2.39 -11.46 -2.24
CA VAL A 514 -2.11 -10.60 -1.08
C VAL A 514 -3.10 -10.88 0.04
N HIS A 515 -2.61 -11.34 1.18
CA HIS A 515 -3.41 -11.57 2.39
C HIS A 515 -3.52 -10.26 3.17
N TYR A 516 -4.45 -9.39 2.76
CA TYR A 516 -4.60 -8.03 3.30
C TYR A 516 -4.92 -8.03 4.80
N SER A 517 -5.83 -8.89 5.23
CA SER A 517 -6.26 -8.99 6.62
C SER A 517 -5.10 -9.35 7.56
N GLU A 518 -4.22 -10.26 7.15
CA GLU A 518 -3.04 -10.64 7.95
C GLU A 518 -2.08 -9.47 8.23
N LEU A 519 -1.99 -8.53 7.28
CA LEU A 519 -1.13 -7.36 7.39
C LEU A 519 -1.85 -6.20 8.10
N ALA A 520 -3.15 -6.04 7.85
CA ALA A 520 -3.98 -4.98 8.43
C ALA A 520 -4.23 -5.18 9.93
N ASP A 521 -4.23 -6.42 10.41
CA ASP A 521 -4.37 -6.75 11.84
C ASP A 521 -3.34 -6.04 12.72
N PHE A 522 -2.13 -5.80 12.21
CA PHE A 522 -1.11 -5.02 12.91
C PHE A 522 -1.60 -3.60 13.25
N PHE A 523 -2.26 -2.94 12.31
CA PHE A 523 -2.81 -1.61 12.51
C PHE A 523 -4.11 -1.65 13.31
N HIS A 524 -4.96 -2.62 13.01
CA HIS A 524 -6.24 -2.80 13.68
C HIS A 524 -6.09 -3.06 15.18
N ALA A 525 -5.05 -3.80 15.60
CA ALA A 525 -4.74 -4.05 17.01
C ALA A 525 -4.63 -2.76 17.85
N TRP A 526 -4.20 -1.65 17.26
CA TRP A 526 -4.13 -0.31 17.86
C TRP A 526 -5.39 0.51 17.59
N LEU A 527 -5.84 0.56 16.33
CA LEU A 527 -6.95 1.40 15.89
C LEU A 527 -8.26 1.06 16.58
N ARG A 528 -8.51 -0.22 16.90
CA ARG A 528 -9.70 -0.63 17.65
C ARG A 528 -9.75 -0.06 19.08
N GLN A 529 -8.60 0.31 19.66
CA GLN A 529 -8.51 0.96 20.97
C GLN A 529 -8.70 2.49 20.88
N ILE A 530 -8.43 3.08 19.71
CA ILE A 530 -8.62 4.50 19.42
C ILE A 530 -10.06 4.76 18.97
N GLN A 531 -10.64 3.83 18.20
CA GLN A 531 -11.95 3.95 17.57
C GLN A 531 -12.07 5.25 16.75
N PRO A 532 -11.39 5.33 15.58
CA PRO A 532 -11.24 6.58 14.82
C PRO A 532 -12.55 7.29 14.50
N PHE A 533 -13.60 6.54 14.14
CA PHE A 533 -14.95 7.00 13.86
C PHE A 533 -15.99 6.08 14.49
N GLU A 534 -17.22 6.55 14.64
CA GLU A 534 -18.29 5.88 15.40
C GLU A 534 -18.57 4.45 14.93
N SER A 535 -18.68 4.25 13.61
CA SER A 535 -18.94 2.92 13.02
C SER A 535 -17.71 2.05 12.86
N TYR A 536 -16.53 2.44 13.38
CA TYR A 536 -15.34 1.60 13.34
C TYR A 536 -15.57 0.33 14.18
N PRO A 537 -15.34 -0.89 13.62
CA PRO A 537 -15.69 -2.14 14.30
C PRO A 537 -14.70 -2.49 15.42
N ALA A 538 -14.71 -1.71 16.49
CA ALA A 538 -13.78 -1.85 17.61
C ALA A 538 -13.93 -3.15 18.41
N SER A 539 -15.10 -3.78 18.36
CA SER A 539 -15.37 -5.08 19.00
C SER A 539 -14.74 -6.27 18.27
N VAL A 540 -14.47 -6.14 16.98
CA VAL A 540 -13.86 -7.19 16.15
C VAL A 540 -12.37 -7.33 16.52
N ILE A 541 -11.90 -8.56 16.74
CA ILE A 541 -10.53 -8.82 17.22
C ILE A 541 -9.52 -8.86 16.07
N THR A 542 -9.92 -9.36 14.92
CA THR A 542 -9.09 -9.52 13.71
C THR A 542 -9.83 -8.94 12.51
N THR A 543 -9.12 -8.48 11.52
CA THR A 543 -9.69 -8.03 10.24
C THR A 543 -9.95 -9.19 9.27
N ARG A 544 -9.58 -10.42 9.64
CA ARG A 544 -9.92 -11.63 8.89
C ARG A 544 -11.43 -11.89 8.99
N HIS A 545 -12.04 -12.17 7.86
CA HIS A 545 -13.47 -12.44 7.79
C HIS A 545 -13.76 -13.62 6.87
N ALA A 546 -14.81 -14.41 7.21
CA ALA A 546 -15.18 -15.58 6.42
C ALA A 546 -15.69 -15.24 5.00
N GLU A 547 -16.18 -14.03 4.80
CA GLU A 547 -16.64 -13.50 3.51
C GLU A 547 -15.56 -12.72 2.74
N GLU A 548 -14.30 -12.77 3.18
CA GLU A 548 -13.18 -12.20 2.43
C GLU A 548 -13.03 -12.93 1.09
N VAL A 549 -13.05 -12.19 -0.02
CA VAL A 549 -12.97 -12.77 -1.37
C VAL A 549 -11.51 -13.13 -1.65
N GLN A 550 -11.06 -14.21 -1.01
CA GLN A 550 -9.70 -14.72 -1.13
C GLN A 550 -9.66 -16.23 -0.93
N SER A 551 -9.13 -16.97 -1.89
CA SER A 551 -8.83 -18.40 -1.74
C SER A 551 -7.77 -18.85 -2.73
N ALA A 552 -6.92 -19.80 -2.30
CA ALA A 552 -6.02 -20.55 -3.17
C ALA A 552 -6.76 -21.58 -4.06
N ASP A 553 -7.95 -21.99 -3.64
CA ASP A 553 -8.84 -22.86 -4.43
C ASP A 553 -9.64 -22.02 -5.45
N PRO A 554 -9.47 -22.26 -6.78
CA PRO A 554 -10.16 -21.48 -7.80
C PRO A 554 -11.68 -21.53 -7.71
N ALA A 555 -12.26 -22.66 -7.32
CA ALA A 555 -13.72 -22.83 -7.23
C ALA A 555 -14.29 -22.08 -6.02
N GLU A 556 -13.57 -22.06 -4.89
CA GLU A 556 -13.97 -21.24 -3.73
C GLU A 556 -13.90 -19.76 -4.06
N PHE A 557 -12.80 -19.32 -4.67
CA PHE A 557 -12.65 -17.94 -5.16
C PHE A 557 -13.78 -17.58 -6.12
N GLY A 558 -14.06 -18.47 -7.11
CA GLY A 558 -15.14 -18.27 -8.08
C GLY A 558 -16.52 -18.08 -7.43
N ARG A 559 -16.84 -18.87 -6.39
CA ARG A 559 -18.10 -18.71 -5.63
C ARG A 559 -18.16 -17.39 -4.86
N ALA A 560 -17.07 -17.02 -4.19
CA ALA A 560 -17.02 -15.79 -3.40
C ALA A 560 -17.16 -14.54 -4.29
N ILE A 561 -16.39 -14.48 -5.38
CA ILE A 561 -16.47 -13.34 -6.31
C ILE A 561 -17.80 -13.27 -7.05
N ALA A 562 -18.44 -14.43 -7.37
CA ALA A 562 -19.75 -14.48 -8.00
C ALA A 562 -20.84 -13.84 -7.13
N ALA A 563 -20.78 -14.01 -5.81
CA ALA A 563 -21.71 -13.36 -4.90
C ALA A 563 -21.60 -11.82 -4.98
N VAL A 564 -20.39 -11.29 -5.06
CA VAL A 564 -20.16 -9.84 -5.23
C VAL A 564 -20.64 -9.34 -6.59
N TRP A 565 -20.33 -10.08 -7.69
CA TRP A 565 -20.80 -9.67 -9.02
C TRP A 565 -22.32 -9.70 -9.15
N LYS A 566 -22.97 -10.64 -8.47
CA LYS A 566 -24.44 -10.69 -8.42
C LYS A 566 -25.02 -9.47 -7.70
N GLU A 567 -24.40 -9.04 -6.63
CA GLU A 567 -24.80 -7.83 -5.93
C GLU A 567 -24.51 -6.56 -6.76
N CYS A 568 -23.37 -6.50 -7.43
CA CYS A 568 -23.08 -5.41 -8.38
C CYS A 568 -24.11 -5.35 -9.52
N ALA A 569 -24.53 -6.52 -10.06
CA ALA A 569 -25.57 -6.60 -11.09
C ALA A 569 -26.94 -6.09 -10.58
N ARG A 570 -27.29 -6.35 -9.32
CA ARG A 570 -28.51 -5.83 -8.68
C ARG A 570 -28.49 -4.31 -8.56
N LEU A 571 -27.33 -3.76 -8.18
CA LEU A 571 -27.15 -2.31 -7.99
C LEU A 571 -27.09 -1.53 -9.30
N LEU A 572 -26.62 -2.14 -10.39
CA LEU A 572 -26.44 -1.46 -11.67
C LEU A 572 -27.79 -1.07 -12.29
N LYS A 573 -27.88 0.18 -12.74
CA LYS A 573 -28.97 0.63 -13.60
C LYS A 573 -28.96 -0.14 -14.94
N PRO A 574 -30.07 -0.21 -15.68
CA PRO A 574 -30.17 -0.96 -16.95
C PRO A 574 -29.06 -0.61 -17.97
N ASN A 575 -28.68 0.66 -18.07
CA ASN A 575 -27.57 1.14 -18.92
C ASN A 575 -26.24 1.27 -18.15
N GLY A 576 -26.18 0.74 -16.94
CA GLY A 576 -24.98 0.79 -16.11
C GLY A 576 -23.84 -0.05 -16.70
N LEU A 577 -22.62 0.27 -16.31
CA LEU A 577 -21.40 -0.40 -16.75
C LEU A 577 -20.59 -0.87 -15.53
N LEU A 578 -20.11 -2.10 -15.59
CA LEU A 578 -19.13 -2.64 -14.64
C LEU A 578 -17.78 -2.75 -15.35
N ALA A 579 -16.74 -2.16 -14.78
CA ALA A 579 -15.38 -2.29 -15.26
C ALA A 579 -14.42 -2.57 -14.11
N PHE A 580 -13.50 -3.50 -14.29
CA PHE A 580 -12.51 -3.82 -13.28
C PHE A 580 -11.16 -4.19 -13.90
N THR A 581 -10.08 -3.90 -13.16
CA THR A 581 -8.75 -4.36 -13.54
C THR A 581 -8.55 -5.80 -13.09
N PHE A 582 -7.93 -6.62 -13.94
CA PHE A 582 -7.64 -8.00 -13.63
C PHE A 582 -6.30 -8.45 -14.22
N HIS A 583 -5.54 -9.17 -13.41
CA HIS A 583 -4.29 -9.77 -13.83
C HIS A 583 -4.19 -11.19 -13.30
N GLN A 584 -4.19 -12.17 -14.20
CA GLN A 584 -4.06 -13.57 -13.82
C GLN A 584 -3.26 -14.36 -14.86
N ALA A 585 -2.12 -14.92 -14.39
CA ALA A 585 -1.23 -15.73 -15.24
C ALA A 585 -1.80 -17.13 -15.53
N ARG A 586 -2.69 -17.66 -14.66
CA ARG A 586 -3.26 -18.99 -14.81
C ARG A 586 -4.59 -18.92 -15.53
N ILE A 587 -4.77 -19.71 -16.57
CA ILE A 587 -6.02 -19.76 -17.33
C ILE A 587 -7.22 -20.20 -16.47
N THR A 588 -6.98 -21.05 -15.46
CA THR A 588 -8.03 -21.48 -14.50
C THR A 588 -8.66 -20.32 -13.76
N GLY A 589 -7.88 -19.29 -13.38
CA GLY A 589 -8.41 -18.09 -12.74
C GLY A 589 -9.32 -17.27 -13.67
N TRP A 590 -8.98 -17.19 -14.96
CA TRP A 590 -9.82 -16.57 -15.97
C TRP A 590 -11.13 -17.35 -16.19
N VAL A 591 -11.04 -18.68 -16.24
CA VAL A 591 -12.22 -19.56 -16.40
C VAL A 591 -13.21 -19.37 -15.26
N GLU A 592 -12.74 -19.37 -14.01
CA GLU A 592 -13.63 -19.18 -12.85
C GLU A 592 -14.20 -17.75 -12.79
N LEU A 593 -13.44 -16.74 -13.18
CA LEU A 593 -13.92 -15.36 -13.28
C LEU A 593 -15.06 -15.24 -14.30
N VAL A 594 -14.89 -15.80 -15.51
CA VAL A 594 -15.88 -15.74 -16.59
C VAL A 594 -17.18 -16.46 -16.18
N LYS A 595 -17.06 -17.65 -15.55
CA LYS A 595 -18.22 -18.37 -15.00
C LYS A 595 -18.94 -17.57 -13.90
N ALA A 596 -18.17 -16.89 -13.05
CA ALA A 596 -18.71 -16.05 -11.99
C ALA A 596 -19.55 -14.88 -12.56
N LEU A 597 -19.04 -14.21 -13.59
CA LEU A 597 -19.73 -13.11 -14.29
C LEU A 597 -20.99 -13.60 -14.99
N GLU A 598 -20.91 -14.71 -15.73
CA GLU A 598 -22.07 -15.32 -16.39
C GLU A 598 -23.17 -15.66 -15.37
N SER A 599 -22.79 -16.31 -14.24
CA SER A 599 -23.72 -16.66 -13.17
C SER A 599 -24.39 -15.47 -12.49
N ALA A 600 -23.77 -14.30 -12.57
CA ALA A 600 -24.27 -13.03 -12.06
C ALA A 600 -25.15 -12.28 -13.07
N GLY A 601 -25.36 -12.82 -14.28
CA GLY A 601 -26.13 -12.16 -15.33
C GLY A 601 -25.37 -11.00 -16.01
N LEU A 602 -24.04 -11.10 -16.04
CA LEU A 602 -23.15 -10.11 -16.66
C LEU A 602 -22.51 -10.68 -17.94
N VAL A 603 -22.40 -9.83 -18.95
CA VAL A 603 -21.75 -10.14 -20.24
C VAL A 603 -20.49 -9.29 -20.37
N ILE A 604 -19.37 -9.91 -20.67
CA ILE A 604 -18.13 -9.18 -20.95
C ILE A 604 -18.23 -8.59 -22.36
N THR A 605 -18.18 -7.27 -22.48
CA THR A 605 -18.25 -6.52 -23.74
C THR A 605 -16.89 -6.14 -24.28
N ALA A 606 -15.87 -6.01 -23.41
CA ALA A 606 -14.49 -5.74 -23.82
C ALA A 606 -13.45 -6.22 -22.80
N VAL A 607 -12.21 -6.43 -23.27
CA VAL A 607 -11.01 -6.60 -22.45
C VAL A 607 -9.92 -5.70 -23.04
N GLN A 608 -9.57 -4.64 -22.32
CA GLN A 608 -8.65 -3.61 -22.77
C GLN A 608 -7.31 -3.68 -21.99
N PRO A 609 -6.15 -3.51 -22.65
CA PRO A 609 -4.88 -3.42 -21.95
C PRO A 609 -4.68 -2.03 -21.32
N VAL A 610 -4.05 -1.99 -20.15
CA VAL A 610 -3.65 -0.73 -19.52
C VAL A 610 -2.39 -0.93 -18.69
N LYS A 611 -1.59 0.11 -18.50
CA LYS A 611 -0.38 0.07 -17.67
C LYS A 611 -0.70 -0.44 -16.25
N ALA A 612 -0.02 -1.53 -15.88
CA ALA A 612 -0.02 -2.06 -14.52
C ALA A 612 0.90 -1.23 -13.60
N GLU A 613 0.97 -1.61 -12.33
CA GLU A 613 1.90 -1.02 -11.36
C GLU A 613 3.38 -1.21 -11.79
N MET A 614 4.27 -0.43 -11.15
CA MET A 614 5.70 -0.34 -11.48
C MET A 614 6.35 -1.70 -11.70
N SER A 615 6.97 -1.89 -12.86
CA SER A 615 7.68 -3.11 -13.29
C SER A 615 8.98 -3.38 -12.52
N THR A 616 9.50 -2.39 -11.77
CA THR A 616 10.77 -2.48 -11.02
C THR A 616 10.64 -3.01 -9.59
N SER A 617 9.45 -3.47 -9.15
CA SER A 617 9.33 -4.12 -7.85
C SER A 617 10.22 -5.38 -7.82
N THR A 618 10.88 -5.63 -6.68
CA THR A 618 11.82 -6.76 -6.52
C THR A 618 11.17 -8.12 -6.85
N ILE A 619 9.86 -8.23 -6.65
CA ILE A 619 9.08 -9.44 -6.95
C ILE A 619 8.90 -9.58 -8.47
N LYS A 620 8.52 -8.50 -9.16
CA LYS A 620 8.34 -8.51 -10.62
C LYS A 620 9.67 -8.69 -11.37
N SER A 621 10.75 -8.07 -10.91
CA SER A 621 12.08 -8.16 -11.54
C SER A 621 12.71 -9.55 -11.43
N SER A 622 12.23 -10.40 -10.51
CA SER A 622 12.67 -11.80 -10.37
C SER A 622 11.79 -12.80 -11.12
N ALA A 623 10.66 -12.38 -11.70
CA ALA A 623 9.82 -13.23 -12.52
C ALA A 623 10.44 -13.50 -13.90
N ALA A 624 10.25 -14.71 -14.43
CA ALA A 624 10.75 -15.09 -15.76
C ALA A 624 10.10 -14.21 -16.87
N ASP A 625 8.79 -14.00 -16.77
CA ASP A 625 8.00 -13.13 -17.65
C ASP A 625 7.21 -12.13 -16.80
N PRO A 626 7.80 -10.95 -16.47
CA PRO A 626 7.09 -9.94 -15.69
C PRO A 626 6.00 -9.28 -16.53
N SER A 627 4.80 -9.15 -15.93
CA SER A 627 3.73 -8.39 -16.57
C SER A 627 3.88 -6.88 -16.34
N ASN A 628 3.66 -6.12 -17.40
CA ASN A 628 3.67 -4.65 -17.40
C ASN A 628 2.27 -4.06 -17.58
N LEU A 629 1.31 -4.85 -18.06
CA LEU A 629 -0.07 -4.47 -18.28
C LEU A 629 -1.03 -5.27 -17.40
N ASP A 630 -2.12 -4.62 -17.02
CA ASP A 630 -3.34 -5.26 -16.50
C ASP A 630 -4.39 -5.27 -17.61
N ALA A 631 -5.39 -6.15 -17.50
CA ALA A 631 -6.55 -6.17 -18.37
C ALA A 631 -7.71 -5.43 -17.69
N ILE A 632 -8.33 -4.46 -18.35
CA ILE A 632 -9.61 -3.89 -17.94
C ILE A 632 -10.70 -4.77 -18.54
N VAL A 633 -11.46 -5.46 -17.69
CA VAL A 633 -12.61 -6.25 -18.09
C VAL A 633 -13.86 -5.39 -17.98
N VAL A 634 -14.58 -5.25 -19.07
CA VAL A 634 -15.78 -4.39 -19.17
C VAL A 634 -17.01 -5.26 -19.33
N CYS A 635 -18.04 -5.01 -18.52
CA CYS A 635 -19.24 -5.83 -18.51
C CYS A 635 -20.52 -4.98 -18.53
N ARG A 636 -21.59 -5.56 -19.09
CA ARG A 636 -22.98 -5.06 -19.04
C ARG A 636 -23.92 -6.12 -18.50
N LEU A 637 -25.12 -5.70 -18.12
CA LEU A 637 -26.19 -6.64 -17.77
C LEU A 637 -26.66 -7.44 -19.00
N VAL A 638 -27.01 -8.70 -18.82
CA VAL A 638 -27.64 -9.53 -19.86
C VAL A 638 -28.87 -8.81 -20.39
N GLY A 639 -29.01 -8.75 -21.72
CA GLY A 639 -30.11 -8.03 -22.41
C GLY A 639 -29.70 -6.67 -22.94
N HIS A 640 -28.55 -6.14 -22.56
CA HIS A 640 -27.93 -5.00 -23.22
C HIS A 640 -27.41 -5.41 -24.62
N VAL A 641 -27.37 -4.44 -25.56
CA VAL A 641 -26.82 -4.71 -26.90
C VAL A 641 -25.34 -5.02 -26.77
N VAL A 642 -24.97 -6.28 -26.95
CA VAL A 642 -23.59 -6.72 -26.97
C VAL A 642 -23.02 -6.48 -28.36
N PRO A 643 -21.81 -5.88 -28.49
CA PRO A 643 -21.14 -5.81 -29.79
C PRO A 643 -21.03 -7.19 -30.41
N GLU A 644 -21.29 -7.31 -31.71
CA GLU A 644 -21.07 -8.56 -32.44
C GLU A 644 -19.57 -8.89 -32.43
N TRP A 645 -19.21 -9.91 -31.66
CA TRP A 645 -17.88 -10.56 -31.72
C TRP A 645 -18.03 -11.93 -32.38
N PRO A 646 -18.10 -11.99 -33.71
CA PRO A 646 -18.61 -13.18 -34.34
C PRO A 646 -17.65 -14.37 -34.30
N THR A 647 -16.34 -14.14 -34.11
CA THR A 647 -15.33 -15.22 -34.16
C THR A 647 -14.18 -14.99 -33.21
N VAL A 648 -13.53 -16.09 -32.77
CA VAL A 648 -12.27 -16.07 -32.01
C VAL A 648 -11.20 -15.21 -32.71
N GLU A 649 -11.16 -15.25 -34.03
CA GLU A 649 -10.23 -14.50 -34.87
C GLU A 649 -10.43 -12.98 -34.77
N ALA A 650 -11.68 -12.52 -34.87
CA ALA A 650 -12.01 -11.10 -34.77
C ALA A 650 -11.68 -10.53 -33.36
N VAL A 651 -11.93 -11.31 -32.30
CA VAL A 651 -11.61 -10.95 -30.92
C VAL A 651 -10.09 -10.88 -30.72
N ARG A 652 -9.34 -11.84 -31.27
CA ARG A 652 -7.87 -11.85 -31.24
C ARG A 652 -7.29 -10.62 -31.96
N GLU A 653 -7.78 -10.28 -33.15
CA GLU A 653 -7.28 -9.10 -33.91
C GLU A 653 -7.53 -7.81 -33.13
N ARG A 654 -8.69 -7.67 -32.47
CA ARG A 654 -8.99 -6.51 -31.61
C ARG A 654 -8.00 -6.40 -30.45
N ALA A 655 -7.72 -7.51 -29.76
CA ALA A 655 -6.73 -7.55 -28.68
C ALA A 655 -5.32 -7.19 -29.18
N LEU A 656 -4.96 -7.63 -30.39
CA LEU A 656 -3.68 -7.29 -31.03
C LEU A 656 -3.55 -5.80 -31.33
N VAL A 657 -4.59 -5.17 -31.85
CA VAL A 657 -4.59 -3.73 -32.13
C VAL A 657 -4.33 -2.95 -30.85
N ALA A 658 -5.09 -3.22 -29.78
CA ALA A 658 -4.93 -2.54 -28.49
C ALA A 658 -3.53 -2.74 -27.86
N LEU A 659 -2.94 -3.94 -28.00
CA LEU A 659 -1.58 -4.21 -27.52
C LEU A 659 -0.50 -3.48 -28.36
N ARG A 660 -0.70 -3.33 -29.69
CA ARG A 660 0.18 -2.53 -30.54
C ARG A 660 0.16 -1.05 -30.19
N GLU A 661 -1.01 -0.50 -29.92
CA GLU A 661 -1.17 0.90 -29.45
C GLU A 661 -0.37 1.13 -28.16
N CYS A 662 -0.38 0.18 -27.23
CA CYS A 662 0.48 0.24 -26.04
C CYS A 662 1.98 0.23 -26.41
N GLN A 663 2.42 -0.60 -27.37
CA GLN A 663 3.82 -0.62 -27.83
C GLN A 663 4.21 0.70 -28.51
N GLU A 664 3.35 1.25 -29.35
CA GLU A 664 3.54 2.51 -30.06
C GLU A 664 3.62 3.70 -29.08
N ALA A 665 2.89 3.63 -27.97
CA ALA A 665 2.99 4.57 -26.85
C ALA A 665 4.25 4.36 -25.96
N GLY A 666 5.17 3.48 -26.37
CA GLY A 666 6.41 3.23 -25.64
C GLY A 666 6.28 2.31 -24.42
N ILE A 667 5.13 1.68 -24.22
CA ILE A 667 4.90 0.74 -23.12
C ILE A 667 5.48 -0.64 -23.52
N LYS A 668 6.31 -1.20 -22.64
CA LYS A 668 6.86 -2.54 -22.87
C LYS A 668 5.77 -3.60 -22.73
N VAL A 669 5.42 -4.27 -23.81
CA VAL A 669 4.52 -5.43 -23.83
C VAL A 669 5.35 -6.71 -23.75
N GLY A 670 5.10 -7.54 -22.73
CA GLY A 670 5.73 -8.85 -22.53
C GLY A 670 4.79 -10.00 -22.85
N TYR A 671 5.31 -11.24 -22.84
CA TYR A 671 4.53 -12.44 -23.13
C TYR A 671 3.35 -12.62 -22.16
N ALA A 672 3.56 -12.35 -20.85
CA ALA A 672 2.50 -12.44 -19.84
C ALA A 672 1.36 -11.41 -20.08
N ASP A 673 1.67 -10.26 -20.69
CA ASP A 673 0.68 -9.25 -21.07
C ASP A 673 -0.20 -9.76 -22.20
N VAL A 674 0.41 -10.35 -23.22
CA VAL A 674 -0.32 -10.98 -24.34
C VAL A 674 -1.20 -12.12 -23.83
N GLU A 675 -0.66 -12.99 -22.94
CA GLU A 675 -1.44 -14.06 -22.31
C GLU A 675 -2.68 -13.51 -21.61
N SER A 676 -2.54 -12.48 -20.81
CA SER A 676 -3.65 -11.94 -19.99
C SER A 676 -4.75 -11.33 -20.87
N VAL A 677 -4.38 -10.46 -21.81
CA VAL A 677 -5.36 -9.73 -22.64
C VAL A 677 -6.03 -10.65 -23.66
N VAL A 678 -5.25 -11.47 -24.37
CA VAL A 678 -5.80 -12.35 -25.42
C VAL A 678 -6.66 -13.46 -24.81
N ARG A 679 -6.22 -14.09 -23.69
CA ARG A 679 -7.03 -15.10 -22.99
C ARG A 679 -8.34 -14.50 -22.49
N GLY A 680 -8.27 -13.37 -21.81
CA GLY A 680 -9.46 -12.67 -21.32
C GLY A 680 -10.45 -12.37 -22.44
N SER A 681 -9.96 -11.82 -23.54
CA SER A 681 -10.79 -11.48 -24.71
C SER A 681 -11.48 -12.71 -25.33
N ILE A 682 -10.80 -13.83 -25.46
CA ILE A 682 -11.40 -15.05 -26.05
C ILE A 682 -12.37 -15.73 -25.08
N LEU A 683 -12.00 -15.82 -23.80
CA LEU A 683 -12.87 -16.42 -22.80
C LEU A 683 -14.12 -15.57 -22.55
N ALA A 684 -14.08 -14.25 -22.79
CA ALA A 684 -15.24 -13.38 -22.78
C ALA A 684 -16.40 -13.86 -23.66
N LEU A 685 -16.08 -14.54 -24.79
CA LEU A 685 -17.10 -15.11 -25.68
C LEU A 685 -18.06 -16.07 -24.97
N HIS A 686 -17.64 -16.71 -23.88
CA HIS A 686 -18.50 -17.61 -23.10
C HIS A 686 -19.68 -16.88 -22.44
N THR A 687 -19.52 -15.61 -22.07
CA THR A 687 -20.56 -14.83 -21.41
C THR A 687 -21.63 -14.29 -22.38
N ILE A 688 -21.43 -14.43 -23.70
CA ILE A 688 -22.34 -13.89 -24.72
C ILE A 688 -23.58 -14.78 -24.83
N PRO A 689 -24.80 -14.24 -24.63
CA PRO A 689 -26.04 -15.04 -24.76
C PRO A 689 -26.16 -15.68 -26.15
N GLY A 690 -26.42 -16.97 -26.15
CA GLY A 690 -26.57 -17.76 -27.40
C GLY A 690 -25.27 -18.27 -28.01
N ASN A 691 -24.11 -17.97 -27.41
CA ASN A 691 -22.84 -18.62 -27.79
C ASN A 691 -22.89 -20.11 -27.41
N SER A 692 -22.68 -21.00 -28.39
CA SER A 692 -22.68 -22.45 -28.19
C SER A 692 -21.30 -23.04 -27.86
N LEU A 693 -20.23 -22.21 -27.80
CA LEU A 693 -18.88 -22.70 -27.57
C LEU A 693 -18.70 -23.05 -26.08
N ALA A 694 -18.38 -24.31 -25.83
CA ALA A 694 -18.04 -24.76 -24.49
C ALA A 694 -16.74 -24.07 -24.00
N ILE A 695 -16.65 -23.82 -22.70
CA ILE A 695 -15.49 -23.11 -22.11
C ILE A 695 -14.17 -23.84 -22.36
N GLU A 696 -14.22 -25.17 -22.45
CA GLU A 696 -13.05 -26.00 -22.76
C GLU A 696 -12.55 -25.75 -24.20
N ALA A 697 -13.46 -25.56 -25.15
CA ALA A 697 -13.13 -25.23 -26.53
C ALA A 697 -12.52 -23.82 -26.63
N LEU A 698 -13.07 -22.84 -25.92
CA LEU A 698 -12.54 -21.49 -25.84
C LEU A 698 -11.17 -21.46 -25.15
N THR A 699 -10.97 -22.29 -24.11
CA THR A 699 -9.67 -22.44 -23.43
C THR A 699 -8.59 -22.94 -24.42
N GLY A 700 -8.90 -23.95 -25.21
CA GLY A 700 -7.98 -24.45 -26.24
C GLY A 700 -7.70 -23.42 -27.33
N ALA A 701 -8.72 -22.68 -27.78
CA ALA A 701 -8.58 -21.63 -28.77
C ALA A 701 -7.71 -20.44 -28.23
N ALA A 702 -7.87 -20.09 -26.95
CA ALA A 702 -7.13 -19.02 -26.31
C ALA A 702 -5.61 -19.29 -26.31
N GLU A 703 -5.19 -20.52 -26.00
CA GLU A 703 -3.74 -20.88 -26.01
C GLU A 703 -3.12 -20.77 -27.41
N GLY A 704 -3.83 -21.23 -28.45
CA GLY A 704 -3.39 -21.05 -29.83
C GLY A 704 -3.32 -19.60 -30.27
N ALA A 705 -4.29 -18.80 -29.87
CA ALA A 705 -4.36 -17.38 -30.17
C ALA A 705 -3.24 -16.58 -29.46
N VAL A 706 -2.91 -16.90 -28.22
CA VAL A 706 -1.79 -16.29 -27.48
C VAL A 706 -0.48 -16.50 -28.23
N THR A 707 -0.21 -17.74 -28.67
CA THR A 707 1.01 -18.05 -29.41
C THR A 707 1.10 -17.24 -30.70
N SER A 708 0.00 -17.17 -31.46
CA SER A 708 -0.07 -16.43 -32.73
C SER A 708 0.07 -14.90 -32.49
N ALA A 709 -0.57 -14.36 -31.42
CA ALA A 709 -0.52 -12.95 -31.07
C ALA A 709 0.88 -12.53 -30.59
N ALA A 710 1.55 -13.35 -29.78
CA ALA A 710 2.90 -13.10 -29.32
C ALA A 710 3.90 -13.04 -30.51
N ALA A 711 3.76 -13.94 -31.47
CA ALA A 711 4.56 -13.91 -32.69
C ALA A 711 4.31 -12.64 -33.52
N ALA A 712 3.05 -12.19 -33.64
CA ALA A 712 2.67 -10.96 -34.35
C ALA A 712 3.18 -9.67 -33.72
N LEU A 713 3.49 -9.70 -32.40
CA LEU A 713 4.03 -8.58 -31.62
C LEU A 713 5.55 -8.68 -31.39
N ASP A 714 6.21 -9.69 -31.95
CA ASP A 714 7.63 -10.02 -31.74
C ASP A 714 8.00 -10.21 -30.26
N VAL A 715 7.12 -10.88 -29.52
CA VAL A 715 7.27 -11.15 -28.09
C VAL A 715 7.50 -12.63 -27.83
N CYS A 716 8.60 -12.96 -27.13
CA CYS A 716 8.95 -14.32 -26.78
C CYS A 716 8.75 -14.63 -25.30
N SER A 717 8.33 -15.86 -25.00
CA SER A 717 8.31 -16.35 -23.61
C SER A 717 9.73 -16.65 -23.13
N ASN A 718 10.06 -16.20 -21.92
CA ASN A 718 11.29 -16.55 -21.21
C ASN A 718 11.09 -17.76 -20.27
N ARG A 719 9.90 -18.36 -20.25
CA ARG A 719 9.63 -19.58 -19.46
C ARG A 719 10.31 -20.78 -20.11
N LYS A 720 11.22 -21.41 -19.35
CA LYS A 720 11.89 -22.67 -19.73
C LYS A 720 11.05 -23.87 -19.34
#